data_6ba5a1bc3ef73174da772f70e094fc41
#
_entry.id   6ba5a1bc3ef73174da772f70e094fc41
#
_cell.length_a   1.000
_cell.length_b   1.000
_cell.length_c   1.000
_cell.angle_alpha   90.00
_cell.angle_beta   90.00
_cell.angle_gamma   90.00
#
_symmetry.space_group_name_H-M   'P 1'
#
loop_
_entity.id
_entity.type
_entity.pdbx_description
1 polymer ?
#
loop_
_entity_poly.entity_id
_entity_poly.type
_entity_poly.pdbx_seq_one_letter_code
_entity_poly.pdbx_strand_id
1 'polypeptide(L)'
;MEHSTRLAHISEDGTRTQTVYDHLAGTARLAGSFAAPFGAQSEAEFAAWLHDVGKYSDAFQLRLKGGPKVDHSTAGAQEAWVRQHLHTAFAVAGHHSGLPDGGSPADDPGDATLFGRSKKPVAPYDGWQEVTLPASTPPAWACADPLSLAFFTRMLYSCLVDADFIDTETFMDGKAAPRGSGTDIAALRDIVSAQAQRYLRAESPSPVSVQRNTVLRACLEKGAHGPQGLYTLTVPTGGGKTFASLAFALEHAAAQKMKRVIYVIPYMSIIDQTAAVFSGLLGAENVLADFSNAEYKTVEQDDLTPAQYRQMLASENWDAPVVVTTAVQFFESLYANRSSRCRKLHNIADSVIIFDEAQTLPGDYLAPCVSAIAQLIQHYHSTAVLCTATQPALEPLFRRFAPELHPQEITPDAARLYEVLRRTTLQDLGTLPQEEFAARLARHPQVLCVVNRRKTAQQLYESLPAEGSYCLTTLLCAADRRRQLDAIRQRLKEGLPCRVVSTSLIEAGVDVDFPVAYREQCGLDSLLQTAGRCNREGRRGAEESIVYRFQLDECSTPQMLRQNVSALDYTARHQDTLDTPRAIQLYFNELSDLRGPDAVDKHGILDAFLRGIRGCQFPFAQVAEEFRLIENAARTVYLPVGEGAALCEQLRSGHVTRTLLRKLGVYSVSCYKDQFDKLDAAGALELRPDGSAILTDTSCYSEKTGLAMDVETGIGLYF
;
A
#
# COMPACT_ATOMS: atom_id res chain seq x y z
N MET A 1 -11.93 19.59 -43.69
CA MET A 1 -11.92 18.26 -44.33
C MET A 1 -12.91 17.42 -43.56
N GLU A 2 -13.88 16.77 -44.24
CA GLU A 2 -14.74 15.80 -43.56
C GLU A 2 -13.91 14.62 -43.14
N HIS A 3 -13.83 14.38 -41.84
CA HIS A 3 -13.14 13.22 -41.30
C HIS A 3 -13.88 11.92 -41.62
N SER A 4 -13.18 10.80 -41.67
CA SER A 4 -13.74 9.47 -41.94
C SER A 4 -14.95 9.15 -41.06
N THR A 5 -15.96 8.52 -41.60
CA THR A 5 -17.17 8.07 -40.89
C THR A 5 -16.95 6.74 -40.15
N ARG A 6 -15.68 6.24 -40.00
CA ARG A 6 -15.35 5.03 -39.25
C ARG A 6 -15.66 5.20 -37.78
N LEU A 7 -16.37 4.24 -37.19
CA LEU A 7 -16.85 4.32 -35.82
C LEU A 7 -15.88 3.61 -34.84
N ALA A 8 -15.63 4.26 -33.72
CA ALA A 8 -14.94 3.67 -32.58
C ALA A 8 -15.90 2.96 -31.62
N HIS A 9 -17.04 3.63 -31.33
CA HIS A 9 -18.01 3.18 -30.34
C HIS A 9 -19.44 3.44 -30.82
N ILE A 10 -20.38 2.61 -30.33
CA ILE A 10 -21.83 2.76 -30.44
C ILE A 10 -22.40 2.60 -29.03
N SER A 11 -23.26 3.53 -28.57
CA SER A 11 -23.91 3.41 -27.27
C SER A 11 -24.79 2.16 -27.20
N GLU A 12 -25.04 1.64 -26.00
CA GLU A 12 -25.82 0.41 -25.78
C GLU A 12 -27.23 0.49 -26.38
N ASP A 13 -27.85 1.67 -26.36
CA ASP A 13 -29.15 1.94 -26.96
C ASP A 13 -29.09 2.18 -28.49
N GLY A 14 -27.90 2.19 -29.06
CA GLY A 14 -27.68 2.44 -30.51
C GLY A 14 -27.93 3.86 -30.98
N THR A 15 -28.24 4.80 -30.07
CA THR A 15 -28.65 6.17 -30.45
C THR A 15 -27.47 7.11 -30.69
N ARG A 16 -26.31 6.83 -30.10
CA ARG A 16 -25.11 7.66 -30.24
C ARG A 16 -23.97 6.85 -30.85
N THR A 17 -23.19 7.53 -31.67
CA THR A 17 -21.98 6.98 -32.28
C THR A 17 -20.82 7.92 -32.07
N GLN A 18 -19.62 7.36 -31.88
CA GLN A 18 -18.37 8.11 -31.80
C GLN A 18 -17.47 7.67 -32.96
N THR A 19 -16.95 8.62 -33.73
CA THR A 19 -15.98 8.30 -34.77
C THR A 19 -14.63 7.88 -34.17
N VAL A 20 -13.81 7.16 -34.94
CA VAL A 20 -12.45 6.84 -34.51
C VAL A 20 -11.64 8.11 -34.28
N TYR A 21 -11.78 9.09 -35.16
CA TYR A 21 -11.11 10.38 -35.02
C TYR A 21 -11.47 11.11 -33.71
N ASP A 22 -12.77 11.21 -33.39
CA ASP A 22 -13.23 11.88 -32.14
C ASP A 22 -12.71 11.16 -30.88
N HIS A 23 -12.73 9.83 -30.89
CA HIS A 23 -12.18 9.03 -29.81
C HIS A 23 -10.67 9.26 -29.61
N LEU A 24 -9.89 9.18 -30.72
CA LEU A 24 -8.45 9.42 -30.67
C LEU A 24 -8.14 10.85 -30.20
N ALA A 25 -8.88 11.85 -30.67
CA ALA A 25 -8.72 13.24 -30.26
C ALA A 25 -9.10 13.48 -28.80
N GLY A 26 -10.19 12.87 -28.33
CA GLY A 26 -10.62 12.93 -26.93
C GLY A 26 -9.57 12.32 -25.99
N THR A 27 -9.14 11.10 -26.32
CA THR A 27 -8.09 10.38 -25.58
C THR A 27 -6.76 11.15 -25.60
N ALA A 28 -6.34 11.72 -26.74
CA ALA A 28 -5.09 12.48 -26.86
C ALA A 28 -5.10 13.73 -25.95
N ARG A 29 -6.19 14.48 -25.95
CA ARG A 29 -6.34 15.66 -25.08
C ARG A 29 -6.24 15.30 -23.60
N LEU A 30 -6.90 14.22 -23.17
CA LEU A 30 -6.83 13.76 -21.78
C LEU A 30 -5.43 13.25 -21.42
N ALA A 31 -4.86 12.33 -22.21
CA ALA A 31 -3.54 11.77 -21.98
C ALA A 31 -2.46 12.85 -21.92
N GLY A 32 -2.51 13.83 -22.83
CA GLY A 32 -1.60 14.98 -22.82
C GLY A 32 -1.72 15.79 -21.54
N SER A 33 -2.93 16.05 -21.05
CA SER A 33 -3.16 16.78 -19.79
C SER A 33 -2.62 16.02 -18.57
N PHE A 34 -2.69 14.68 -18.58
CA PHE A 34 -2.18 13.83 -17.50
C PHE A 34 -0.65 13.79 -17.48
N ALA A 35 -0.01 13.87 -18.65
CA ALA A 35 1.45 13.83 -18.76
C ALA A 35 2.12 15.22 -18.65
N ALA A 36 1.35 16.31 -18.70
CA ALA A 36 1.88 17.67 -18.62
C ALA A 36 2.71 17.96 -17.36
N PRO A 37 2.36 17.47 -16.14
CA PRO A 37 3.13 17.71 -14.93
C PRO A 37 4.58 17.22 -14.98
N PHE A 38 4.90 16.24 -15.81
CA PHE A 38 6.27 15.70 -15.97
C PHE A 38 6.83 15.94 -17.38
N GLY A 39 6.29 16.93 -18.11
CA GLY A 39 6.86 17.42 -19.37
C GLY A 39 6.74 16.45 -20.54
N ALA A 40 5.78 15.50 -20.50
CA ALA A 40 5.60 14.48 -21.54
C ALA A 40 4.26 14.59 -22.29
N GLN A 41 3.69 15.79 -22.34
CA GLN A 41 2.39 16.03 -22.99
C GLN A 41 2.36 15.50 -24.43
N SER A 42 3.33 15.91 -25.27
CA SER A 42 3.38 15.51 -26.68
C SER A 42 3.57 14.00 -26.88
N GLU A 43 4.33 13.32 -25.99
CA GLU A 43 4.49 11.87 -26.01
C GLU A 43 3.18 11.14 -25.71
N ALA A 44 2.42 11.63 -24.71
CA ALA A 44 1.14 11.04 -24.35
C ALA A 44 0.07 11.28 -25.45
N GLU A 45 0.05 12.46 -26.04
CA GLU A 45 -0.80 12.77 -27.19
C GLU A 45 -0.45 11.85 -28.39
N PHE A 46 0.85 11.69 -28.68
CA PHE A 46 1.31 10.81 -29.76
C PHE A 46 0.89 9.35 -29.53
N ALA A 47 1.06 8.82 -28.30
CA ALA A 47 0.62 7.48 -27.96
C ALA A 47 -0.89 7.31 -28.10
N ALA A 48 -1.66 8.30 -27.67
CA ALA A 48 -3.11 8.29 -27.74
C ALA A 48 -3.63 8.38 -29.18
N TRP A 49 -2.98 9.16 -30.05
CA TRP A 49 -3.33 9.19 -31.47
C TRP A 49 -3.10 7.86 -32.19
N LEU A 50 -2.19 7.02 -31.69
CA LEU A 50 -1.85 5.72 -32.31
C LEU A 50 -2.64 4.55 -31.72
N HIS A 51 -3.12 4.62 -30.47
CA HIS A 51 -3.54 3.43 -29.72
C HIS A 51 -4.60 2.59 -30.43
N ASP A 52 -5.51 3.22 -31.13
CA ASP A 52 -6.69 2.61 -31.73
C ASP A 52 -6.81 2.83 -33.25
N VAL A 53 -5.71 3.14 -33.96
CA VAL A 53 -5.74 3.28 -35.42
C VAL A 53 -6.23 2.01 -36.15
N GLY A 54 -6.06 0.83 -35.52
CA GLY A 54 -6.60 -0.42 -36.05
C GLY A 54 -8.14 -0.47 -36.12
N LYS A 55 -8.86 0.43 -35.45
CA LYS A 55 -10.32 0.59 -35.55
C LYS A 55 -10.77 1.12 -36.91
N TYR A 56 -9.87 1.72 -37.71
CA TYR A 56 -10.17 2.09 -39.09
C TYR A 56 -10.37 0.88 -40.01
N SER A 57 -9.97 -0.34 -39.63
CA SER A 57 -10.12 -1.52 -40.46
C SER A 57 -11.56 -1.95 -40.71
N ASP A 58 -11.88 -2.46 -41.90
CA ASP A 58 -13.19 -3.04 -42.24
C ASP A 58 -13.55 -4.19 -41.25
N ALA A 59 -12.58 -4.95 -40.82
CA ALA A 59 -12.78 -6.03 -39.85
C ALA A 59 -13.31 -5.51 -38.53
N PHE A 60 -12.79 -4.37 -38.02
CA PHE A 60 -13.30 -3.75 -36.80
C PHE A 60 -14.71 -3.14 -37.01
N GLN A 61 -14.98 -2.50 -38.16
CA GLN A 61 -16.30 -1.98 -38.46
C GLN A 61 -17.35 -3.10 -38.55
N LEU A 62 -16.98 -4.27 -39.06
CA LEU A 62 -17.84 -5.46 -39.02
C LEU A 62 -18.07 -5.95 -37.58
N ARG A 63 -17.06 -5.93 -36.74
CA ARG A 63 -17.18 -6.29 -35.31
C ARG A 63 -18.24 -5.43 -34.60
N LEU A 64 -18.27 -4.12 -34.84
CA LEU A 64 -19.25 -3.23 -34.22
C LEU A 64 -20.70 -3.62 -34.59
N LYS A 65 -20.90 -4.35 -35.67
CA LYS A 65 -22.19 -4.90 -36.17
C LYS A 65 -22.41 -6.36 -35.73
N GLY A 66 -21.66 -6.85 -34.72
CA GLY A 66 -21.80 -8.22 -34.23
C GLY A 66 -20.83 -9.25 -34.84
N GLY A 67 -19.84 -8.82 -35.60
CA GLY A 67 -18.80 -9.67 -36.16
C GLY A 67 -17.78 -10.20 -35.12
N PRO A 68 -16.80 -11.03 -35.51
CA PRO A 68 -15.83 -11.63 -34.63
C PRO A 68 -14.92 -10.60 -34.00
N LYS A 69 -14.26 -10.99 -32.87
CA LYS A 69 -13.25 -10.15 -32.21
C LYS A 69 -12.07 -9.87 -33.13
N VAL A 70 -11.59 -8.63 -33.14
CA VAL A 70 -10.46 -8.16 -33.97
C VAL A 70 -9.43 -7.50 -33.06
N ASP A 71 -8.15 -7.85 -33.29
CA ASP A 71 -7.04 -7.15 -32.67
C ASP A 71 -6.81 -5.82 -33.39
N HIS A 72 -7.06 -4.72 -32.72
CA HIS A 72 -6.90 -3.37 -33.26
C HIS A 72 -5.73 -2.62 -32.60
N SER A 73 -5.26 -3.07 -31.44
CA SER A 73 -4.16 -2.42 -30.70
C SER A 73 -2.78 -2.67 -31.34
N THR A 74 -2.61 -3.82 -31.98
CA THR A 74 -1.33 -4.19 -32.61
C THR A 74 -0.99 -3.25 -33.77
N ALA A 75 -1.96 -2.73 -34.52
CA ALA A 75 -1.72 -1.78 -35.61
C ALA A 75 -1.00 -0.51 -35.13
N GLY A 76 -1.52 0.14 -34.07
CA GLY A 76 -0.89 1.32 -33.51
C GLY A 76 0.48 1.05 -32.86
N ALA A 77 0.65 -0.13 -32.24
CA ALA A 77 1.94 -0.53 -31.71
C ALA A 77 3.00 -0.68 -32.80
N GLN A 78 2.63 -1.24 -33.98
CA GLN A 78 3.50 -1.35 -35.14
C GLN A 78 3.86 0.01 -35.74
N GLU A 79 2.91 0.94 -35.78
CA GLU A 79 3.16 2.33 -36.22
C GLU A 79 4.17 3.04 -35.30
N ALA A 80 4.06 2.86 -33.98
CA ALA A 80 5.03 3.38 -33.03
C ALA A 80 6.40 2.69 -33.16
N TRP A 81 6.41 1.38 -33.34
CA TRP A 81 7.63 0.57 -33.54
C TRP A 81 8.44 1.02 -34.77
N VAL A 82 7.79 1.16 -35.94
CA VAL A 82 8.45 1.60 -37.18
C VAL A 82 9.03 3.02 -37.03
N ARG A 83 8.40 3.87 -36.23
CA ARG A 83 8.88 5.24 -35.92
C ARG A 83 9.92 5.27 -34.81
N GLN A 84 10.34 4.11 -34.28
CA GLN A 84 11.31 3.99 -33.20
C GLN A 84 10.86 4.59 -31.85
N HIS A 85 9.58 4.79 -31.64
CA HIS A 85 9.00 5.18 -30.35
C HIS A 85 8.67 3.93 -29.52
N LEU A 86 9.70 3.24 -29.02
CA LEU A 86 9.55 1.92 -28.39
C LEU A 86 8.74 1.96 -27.10
N HIS A 87 8.90 3.00 -26.27
CA HIS A 87 8.09 3.21 -25.05
C HIS A 87 6.62 3.39 -25.39
N THR A 88 6.30 4.12 -26.47
CA THR A 88 4.93 4.24 -27.00
C THR A 88 4.42 2.91 -27.54
N ALA A 89 5.26 2.14 -28.25
CA ALA A 89 4.89 0.82 -28.75
C ALA A 89 4.50 -0.14 -27.62
N PHE A 90 5.22 -0.14 -26.49
CA PHE A 90 4.84 -0.88 -25.28
C PHE A 90 3.46 -0.43 -24.74
N ALA A 91 3.29 0.88 -24.55
CA ALA A 91 2.07 1.44 -24.00
C ALA A 91 0.84 1.09 -24.88
N VAL A 92 0.96 1.29 -26.18
CA VAL A 92 -0.10 1.00 -27.16
C VAL A 92 -0.35 -0.52 -27.25
N ALA A 93 0.69 -1.36 -27.31
CA ALA A 93 0.51 -2.80 -27.32
C ALA A 93 -0.25 -3.30 -26.09
N GLY A 94 -0.02 -2.65 -24.93
CA GLY A 94 -0.53 -3.08 -23.64
C GLY A 94 -1.92 -2.57 -23.26
N HIS A 95 -2.51 -1.57 -23.94
CA HIS A 95 -3.64 -0.82 -23.39
C HIS A 95 -4.88 -1.67 -23.05
N HIS A 96 -5.10 -2.78 -23.75
CA HIS A 96 -6.17 -3.74 -23.41
C HIS A 96 -5.68 -4.94 -22.59
N SER A 97 -4.46 -5.43 -22.85
CA SER A 97 -3.97 -6.71 -22.27
C SER A 97 -2.99 -6.56 -21.11
N GLY A 98 -2.51 -5.37 -20.88
CA GLY A 98 -1.41 -5.06 -19.97
C GLY A 98 -0.08 -4.90 -20.70
N LEU A 99 0.87 -4.15 -20.10
CA LEU A 99 2.21 -3.98 -20.66
C LEU A 99 2.86 -5.34 -20.88
N PRO A 100 3.22 -5.69 -22.13
CA PRO A 100 3.87 -6.96 -22.44
C PRO A 100 5.35 -6.95 -22.04
N ASP A 101 5.97 -8.12 -22.01
CA ASP A 101 7.42 -8.22 -22.06
C ASP A 101 7.93 -7.82 -23.45
N GLY A 102 9.16 -7.32 -23.52
CA GLY A 102 9.79 -6.96 -24.78
C GLY A 102 9.96 -8.15 -25.70
N GLY A 103 10.40 -9.27 -25.14
CA GLY A 103 10.73 -10.47 -25.92
C GLY A 103 12.06 -10.35 -26.65
N SER A 104 12.19 -11.03 -27.79
CA SER A 104 13.41 -11.07 -28.58
C SER A 104 13.13 -11.05 -30.10
N PRO A 105 14.15 -10.73 -30.92
CA PRO A 105 14.02 -10.85 -32.37
C PRO A 105 13.68 -12.27 -32.87
N ALA A 106 13.84 -13.30 -32.03
CA ALA A 106 13.51 -14.69 -32.38
C ALA A 106 12.04 -15.05 -32.17
N ASP A 107 11.28 -14.20 -31.45
CA ASP A 107 9.88 -14.46 -31.10
C ASP A 107 9.00 -14.57 -32.36
N ASP A 108 8.03 -15.47 -32.33
CA ASP A 108 7.06 -15.68 -33.41
C ASP A 108 5.92 -14.61 -33.36
N PRO A 109 5.23 -14.38 -34.49
CA PRO A 109 4.08 -13.43 -34.54
C PRO A 109 2.93 -13.76 -33.57
N GLY A 110 2.88 -14.98 -33.04
CA GLY A 110 1.90 -15.43 -32.06
C GLY A 110 2.25 -15.13 -30.61
N ASP A 111 3.51 -14.77 -30.34
CA ASP A 111 3.97 -14.51 -28.98
C ASP A 111 3.40 -13.22 -28.40
N ALA A 112 3.09 -13.25 -27.11
CA ALA A 112 2.49 -12.12 -26.39
C ALA A 112 3.53 -11.04 -26.01
N THR A 113 4.66 -10.97 -26.69
CA THR A 113 5.72 -9.99 -26.50
C THR A 113 5.61 -8.83 -27.47
N LEU A 114 6.33 -7.73 -27.19
CA LEU A 114 6.37 -6.60 -28.13
C LEU A 114 7.01 -7.00 -29.47
N PHE A 115 8.09 -7.80 -29.45
CA PHE A 115 8.71 -8.33 -30.67
C PHE A 115 7.75 -9.23 -31.47
N GLY A 116 7.02 -10.12 -30.82
CA GLY A 116 6.00 -10.95 -31.46
C GLY A 116 4.92 -10.10 -32.12
N ARG A 117 4.41 -9.09 -31.40
CA ARG A 117 3.40 -8.17 -31.95
C ARG A 117 3.92 -7.31 -33.10
N SER A 118 5.21 -6.92 -33.10
CA SER A 118 5.79 -6.15 -34.22
C SER A 118 5.78 -6.91 -35.56
N LYS A 119 5.72 -8.23 -35.50
CA LYS A 119 5.67 -9.13 -36.67
C LYS A 119 4.25 -9.64 -37.02
N LYS A 120 3.28 -9.42 -36.12
CA LYS A 120 1.94 -9.97 -36.25
C LYS A 120 1.20 -9.34 -37.43
N PRO A 121 0.60 -10.15 -38.35
CA PRO A 121 -0.27 -9.61 -39.39
C PRO A 121 -1.48 -8.89 -38.78
N VAL A 122 -1.79 -7.70 -39.27
CA VAL A 122 -2.97 -6.91 -38.88
C VAL A 122 -3.89 -6.71 -40.08
N ALA A 123 -5.19 -6.55 -39.82
CA ALA A 123 -6.14 -6.20 -40.89
C ALA A 123 -5.77 -4.83 -41.48
N PRO A 124 -5.94 -4.61 -42.80
CA PRO A 124 -5.73 -3.30 -43.42
C PRO A 124 -6.55 -2.22 -42.71
N TYR A 125 -5.93 -1.08 -42.40
CA TYR A 125 -6.55 0.04 -41.66
C TYR A 125 -6.34 1.38 -42.37
N ASP A 126 -6.50 1.37 -43.69
CA ASP A 126 -6.42 2.59 -44.49
C ASP A 126 -7.39 3.67 -44.01
N GLY A 127 -6.99 4.93 -44.19
CA GLY A 127 -7.82 6.08 -43.75
C GLY A 127 -7.36 6.72 -42.45
N TRP A 128 -6.55 6.06 -41.62
CA TRP A 128 -5.99 6.65 -40.42
C TRP A 128 -5.00 7.81 -40.72
N GLN A 129 -4.48 7.91 -41.94
CA GLN A 129 -3.58 8.98 -42.41
C GLN A 129 -4.23 10.38 -42.38
N GLU A 130 -5.54 10.48 -42.16
CA GLU A 130 -6.20 11.74 -41.84
C GLU A 130 -5.74 12.33 -40.49
N VAL A 131 -5.22 11.47 -39.61
CA VAL A 131 -4.66 11.85 -38.31
C VAL A 131 -3.29 12.50 -38.46
N THR A 132 -3.18 13.76 -38.03
CA THR A 132 -1.88 14.44 -37.95
C THR A 132 -1.25 14.14 -36.59
N LEU A 133 -0.20 13.32 -36.60
CA LEU A 133 0.54 13.02 -35.38
C LEU A 133 1.31 14.26 -34.90
N PRO A 134 1.29 14.58 -33.59
CA PRO A 134 2.13 15.63 -33.04
C PRO A 134 3.60 15.24 -33.14
N ALA A 135 4.48 16.24 -33.26
CA ALA A 135 5.90 16.00 -33.07
C ALA A 135 6.14 15.54 -31.62
N SER A 136 6.80 14.43 -31.46
CA SER A 136 6.97 13.77 -30.18
C SER A 136 8.43 13.43 -29.94
N THR A 137 8.94 13.77 -28.75
CA THR A 137 10.28 13.44 -28.29
C THR A 137 10.21 13.22 -26.79
N PRO A 138 10.61 12.05 -26.29
CA PRO A 138 10.59 11.78 -24.87
C PRO A 138 11.51 12.76 -24.12
N PRO A 139 11.21 13.15 -22.89
CA PRO A 139 12.10 13.96 -22.08
C PRO A 139 13.49 13.32 -21.99
N ALA A 140 14.55 14.12 -22.08
CA ALA A 140 15.93 13.60 -22.10
C ALA A 140 16.25 12.73 -20.87
N TRP A 141 15.73 13.07 -19.71
CA TRP A 141 15.89 12.30 -18.49
C TRP A 141 15.25 10.89 -18.58
N ALA A 142 14.16 10.74 -19.32
CA ALA A 142 13.49 9.44 -19.49
C ALA A 142 14.36 8.43 -20.26
N CYS A 143 15.24 8.92 -21.12
CA CYS A 143 16.18 8.10 -21.92
C CYS A 143 17.60 8.04 -21.31
N ALA A 144 17.83 8.62 -20.13
CA ALA A 144 19.14 8.70 -19.52
C ALA A 144 19.67 7.34 -19.07
N ASP A 145 18.78 6.47 -18.60
CA ASP A 145 19.12 5.12 -18.14
C ASP A 145 17.90 4.17 -18.29
N PRO A 146 18.12 2.83 -18.21
CA PRO A 146 17.05 1.83 -18.39
C PRO A 146 15.92 1.91 -17.37
N LEU A 147 16.23 2.23 -16.11
CA LEU A 147 15.22 2.28 -15.05
C LEU A 147 14.30 3.47 -15.26
N SER A 148 14.86 4.63 -15.63
CA SER A 148 14.11 5.83 -15.99
C SER A 148 13.21 5.57 -17.20
N LEU A 149 13.70 4.89 -18.24
CA LEU A 149 12.91 4.58 -19.43
C LEU A 149 11.79 3.58 -19.12
N ALA A 150 12.05 2.54 -18.34
CA ALA A 150 11.03 1.58 -17.91
C ALA A 150 9.96 2.24 -17.04
N PHE A 151 10.35 3.12 -16.12
CA PHE A 151 9.43 3.87 -15.27
C PHE A 151 8.59 4.84 -16.10
N PHE A 152 9.22 5.59 -17.01
CA PHE A 152 8.54 6.48 -17.95
C PHE A 152 7.52 5.74 -18.82
N THR A 153 7.87 4.56 -19.34
CA THR A 153 6.95 3.73 -20.13
C THR A 153 5.68 3.39 -19.33
N ARG A 154 5.79 3.07 -18.04
CA ARG A 154 4.63 2.82 -17.18
C ARG A 154 3.79 4.08 -16.94
N MET A 155 4.43 5.21 -16.75
CA MET A 155 3.73 6.49 -16.55
C MET A 155 3.00 6.92 -17.82
N LEU A 156 3.63 6.78 -18.99
CA LEU A 156 3.00 7.01 -20.28
C LEU A 156 1.80 6.06 -20.51
N TYR A 157 1.99 4.78 -20.19
CA TYR A 157 0.93 3.78 -20.24
C TYR A 157 -0.24 4.14 -19.33
N SER A 158 0.03 4.63 -18.12
CA SER A 158 -1.00 5.11 -17.19
C SER A 158 -1.82 6.26 -17.78
N CYS A 159 -1.16 7.25 -18.37
CA CYS A 159 -1.84 8.36 -19.02
C CYS A 159 -2.75 7.88 -20.16
N LEU A 160 -2.24 6.98 -20.99
CA LEU A 160 -2.98 6.43 -22.14
C LEU A 160 -4.21 5.65 -21.68
N VAL A 161 -4.04 4.66 -20.79
CA VAL A 161 -5.15 3.78 -20.41
C VAL A 161 -6.22 4.50 -19.61
N ASP A 162 -5.86 5.45 -18.76
CA ASP A 162 -6.87 6.21 -18.01
C ASP A 162 -7.63 7.18 -18.93
N ALA A 163 -6.95 7.81 -19.87
CA ALA A 163 -7.57 8.67 -20.88
C ALA A 163 -8.54 7.91 -21.77
N ASP A 164 -8.17 6.73 -22.27
CA ASP A 164 -9.02 5.86 -23.09
C ASP A 164 -10.27 5.42 -22.32
N PHE A 165 -10.11 4.97 -21.06
CA PHE A 165 -11.25 4.59 -20.21
C PHE A 165 -12.19 5.77 -19.96
N ILE A 166 -11.67 6.96 -19.63
CA ILE A 166 -12.51 8.14 -19.34
C ILE A 166 -13.22 8.66 -20.59
N ASP A 167 -12.56 8.67 -21.76
CA ASP A 167 -13.19 9.07 -23.01
C ASP A 167 -14.32 8.12 -23.39
N THR A 168 -14.05 6.81 -23.31
CA THR A 168 -15.05 5.75 -23.59
C THR A 168 -16.23 5.83 -22.62
N GLU A 169 -15.98 5.94 -21.30
CA GLU A 169 -17.01 6.09 -20.26
C GLU A 169 -17.88 7.33 -20.52
N THR A 170 -17.25 8.47 -20.78
CA THR A 170 -17.95 9.73 -21.08
C THR A 170 -18.87 9.62 -22.30
N PHE A 171 -18.42 8.93 -23.34
CA PHE A 171 -19.24 8.66 -24.51
C PHE A 171 -20.37 7.69 -24.18
N MET A 172 -20.12 6.57 -23.52
CA MET A 172 -21.12 5.55 -23.20
C MET A 172 -22.21 6.07 -22.27
N ASP A 173 -21.86 6.87 -21.25
CA ASP A 173 -22.80 7.46 -20.30
C ASP A 173 -23.47 8.76 -20.83
N GLY A 174 -22.92 9.36 -21.89
CA GLY A 174 -23.39 10.63 -22.47
C GLY A 174 -23.07 11.85 -21.63
N LYS A 175 -22.30 11.70 -20.56
CA LYS A 175 -21.81 12.77 -19.69
C LYS A 175 -20.54 12.33 -18.98
N ALA A 176 -19.71 13.29 -18.60
CA ALA A 176 -18.54 12.99 -17.76
C ALA A 176 -18.98 12.46 -16.40
N ALA A 177 -18.32 11.38 -15.95
CA ALA A 177 -18.54 10.84 -14.61
C ALA A 177 -18.07 11.85 -13.53
N PRO A 178 -18.73 11.92 -12.35
CA PRO A 178 -18.39 12.85 -11.28
C PRO A 178 -17.14 12.38 -10.55
N ARG A 179 -15.96 12.55 -11.16
CA ARG A 179 -14.65 12.23 -10.55
C ARG A 179 -14.11 13.43 -9.76
N GLY A 180 -13.26 13.15 -8.78
CA GLY A 180 -12.68 14.15 -7.89
C GLY A 180 -13.69 14.81 -6.93
N SER A 181 -13.20 15.62 -6.00
CA SER A 181 -14.04 16.37 -5.05
C SER A 181 -14.36 17.80 -5.53
N GLY A 182 -13.56 18.31 -6.46
CA GLY A 182 -13.59 19.71 -6.87
C GLY A 182 -12.99 20.70 -5.85
N THR A 183 -12.51 20.21 -4.70
CA THR A 183 -11.86 21.03 -3.67
C THR A 183 -10.36 21.12 -3.96
N ASP A 184 -9.83 22.32 -3.97
CA ASP A 184 -8.42 22.55 -4.24
C ASP A 184 -7.58 22.36 -2.95
N ILE A 185 -6.30 22.06 -3.12
CA ILE A 185 -5.34 21.83 -2.04
C ILE A 185 -5.21 23.07 -1.11
N ALA A 186 -5.34 24.29 -1.65
CA ALA A 186 -5.24 25.50 -0.83
C ALA A 186 -6.40 25.63 0.16
N ALA A 187 -7.61 25.25 -0.24
CA ALA A 187 -8.76 25.22 0.67
C ALA A 187 -8.58 24.17 1.77
N LEU A 188 -8.07 22.98 1.45
CA LEU A 188 -7.76 21.93 2.43
C LEU A 188 -6.65 22.33 3.39
N ARG A 189 -5.60 23.00 2.88
CA ARG A 189 -4.54 23.60 3.68
C ARG A 189 -5.11 24.58 4.70
N ASP A 190 -6.04 25.47 4.30
CA ASP A 190 -6.63 26.46 5.18
C ASP A 190 -7.40 25.81 6.33
N ILE A 191 -8.13 24.71 6.09
CA ILE A 191 -8.81 23.93 7.12
C ILE A 191 -7.81 23.38 8.15
N VAL A 192 -6.72 22.75 7.66
CA VAL A 192 -5.71 22.16 8.56
C VAL A 192 -4.94 23.23 9.31
N SER A 193 -4.59 24.34 8.67
CA SER A 193 -3.92 25.47 9.30
C SER A 193 -4.78 26.11 10.39
N ALA A 194 -6.11 26.25 10.19
CA ALA A 194 -7.03 26.70 11.23
C ALA A 194 -7.06 25.76 12.45
N GLN A 195 -7.08 24.43 12.22
CA GLN A 195 -7.00 23.45 13.29
C GLN A 195 -5.63 23.46 13.99
N ALA A 196 -4.54 23.59 13.25
CA ALA A 196 -3.19 23.73 13.80
C ALA A 196 -3.08 24.95 14.72
N GLN A 197 -3.63 26.11 14.32
CA GLN A 197 -3.66 27.31 15.16
C GLN A 197 -4.43 27.10 16.47
N ARG A 198 -5.49 26.31 16.49
CA ARG A 198 -6.21 25.96 17.73
C ARG A 198 -5.30 25.19 18.69
N TYR A 199 -4.54 24.20 18.21
CA TYR A 199 -3.58 23.44 19.03
C TYR A 199 -2.45 24.35 19.55
N LEU A 200 -1.91 25.23 18.70
CA LEU A 200 -0.79 26.12 19.04
C LEU A 200 -1.18 27.22 20.06
N ARG A 201 -2.46 27.60 20.13
CA ARG A 201 -2.99 28.64 21.05
C ARG A 201 -3.59 28.05 22.32
N ALA A 202 -3.59 26.73 22.51
CA ALA A 202 -4.17 26.10 23.69
C ALA A 202 -3.52 26.65 24.98
N GLU A 203 -4.35 27.07 25.91
CA GLU A 203 -3.91 27.57 27.23
C GLU A 203 -3.39 26.40 28.09
N SER A 204 -2.29 26.61 28.81
CA SER A 204 -1.69 25.66 29.75
C SER A 204 -1.40 24.27 29.14
N PRO A 205 -0.60 24.17 28.05
CA PRO A 205 -0.31 22.89 27.42
C PRO A 205 0.51 21.99 28.35
N SER A 206 0.19 20.69 28.34
CA SER A 206 1.04 19.68 29.00
C SER A 206 2.45 19.65 28.38
N PRO A 207 3.48 19.13 29.09
CA PRO A 207 4.82 18.99 28.52
C PRO A 207 4.83 18.24 27.17
N VAL A 208 3.99 17.22 27.02
CA VAL A 208 3.81 16.49 25.77
C VAL A 208 3.20 17.36 24.68
N SER A 209 2.19 18.18 25.04
CA SER A 209 1.57 19.10 24.08
C SER A 209 2.53 20.20 23.61
N VAL A 210 3.44 20.66 24.46
CA VAL A 210 4.50 21.59 24.07
C VAL A 210 5.40 21.00 22.99
N GLN A 211 5.80 19.73 23.15
CA GLN A 211 6.64 19.06 22.16
C GLN A 211 5.88 18.79 20.85
N ARG A 212 4.62 18.34 20.94
CA ARG A 212 3.74 18.20 19.74
C ARG A 212 3.61 19.52 18.98
N ASN A 213 3.47 20.63 19.70
CA ASN A 213 3.40 21.98 19.11
C ASN A 213 4.73 22.40 18.48
N THR A 214 5.88 21.99 19.02
CA THR A 214 7.20 22.23 18.41
C THR A 214 7.32 21.50 17.09
N VAL A 215 6.96 20.22 17.04
CA VAL A 215 6.93 19.42 15.81
C VAL A 215 5.96 20.04 14.79
N LEU A 216 4.75 20.41 15.23
CA LEU A 216 3.73 20.99 14.34
C LEU A 216 4.20 22.33 13.73
N ARG A 217 4.83 23.22 14.51
CA ARG A 217 5.41 24.47 13.97
C ARG A 217 6.47 24.21 12.93
N ALA A 218 7.39 23.28 13.20
CA ALA A 218 8.43 22.90 12.25
C ALA A 218 7.84 22.33 10.95
N CYS A 219 6.79 21.50 11.04
CA CYS A 219 6.08 20.97 9.89
C CYS A 219 5.42 22.07 9.05
N LEU A 220 4.73 23.02 9.68
CA LEU A 220 4.09 24.15 8.98
C LEU A 220 5.14 25.05 8.30
N GLU A 221 6.20 25.41 9.02
CA GLU A 221 7.27 26.28 8.49
C GLU A 221 8.01 25.62 7.34
N LYS A 222 8.44 24.36 7.53
CA LYS A 222 9.16 23.62 6.49
C LYS A 222 8.27 23.31 5.28
N GLY A 223 6.96 23.04 5.51
CA GLY A 223 5.98 22.86 4.44
C GLY A 223 5.82 24.11 3.58
N ALA A 224 5.69 25.28 4.21
CA ALA A 224 5.50 26.55 3.49
C ALA A 224 6.74 27.02 2.70
N HIS A 225 7.94 26.72 3.18
CA HIS A 225 9.17 27.32 2.65
C HIS A 225 10.19 26.32 2.11
N GLY A 226 10.02 25.02 2.36
CA GLY A 226 10.95 23.99 1.92
C GLY A 226 10.87 23.75 0.41
N PRO A 227 11.98 23.40 -0.26
CA PRO A 227 11.98 23.03 -1.67
C PRO A 227 11.35 21.65 -1.88
N GLN A 228 10.93 21.34 -3.10
CA GLN A 228 10.60 19.96 -3.50
C GLN A 228 11.78 19.03 -3.22
N GLY A 229 11.49 17.80 -2.73
CA GLY A 229 12.58 16.86 -2.44
C GLY A 229 12.20 15.71 -1.51
N LEU A 230 13.23 15.18 -0.84
CA LEU A 230 13.11 14.11 0.14
C LEU A 230 13.20 14.68 1.56
N TYR A 231 12.22 14.36 2.39
CA TYR A 231 12.17 14.77 3.78
C TYR A 231 12.12 13.58 4.73
N THR A 232 12.61 13.79 5.94
CA THR A 232 12.41 12.89 7.07
C THR A 232 11.66 13.61 8.17
N LEU A 233 10.75 12.90 8.83
CA LEU A 233 10.04 13.38 10.02
C LEU A 233 10.28 12.37 11.15
N THR A 234 11.31 12.64 11.93
CA THR A 234 11.77 11.75 13.01
C THR A 234 11.15 12.17 14.34
N VAL A 235 10.08 11.49 14.72
CA VAL A 235 9.31 11.82 15.93
C VAL A 235 8.95 10.56 16.70
N PRO A 236 9.25 10.47 18.01
CA PRO A 236 8.87 9.34 18.84
C PRO A 236 7.36 9.04 18.83
N THR A 237 7.00 7.81 19.14
CA THR A 237 5.59 7.40 19.23
C THR A 237 4.81 8.31 20.19
N GLY A 238 3.62 8.76 19.78
CA GLY A 238 2.80 9.69 20.54
C GLY A 238 3.22 11.16 20.45
N GLY A 239 4.24 11.50 19.64
CA GLY A 239 4.68 12.88 19.38
C GLY A 239 3.82 13.67 18.39
N GLY A 240 2.67 13.13 17.92
CA GLY A 240 1.73 13.85 17.05
C GLY A 240 2.02 13.77 15.56
N LYS A 241 2.76 12.74 15.11
CA LYS A 241 3.19 12.52 13.71
C LYS A 241 2.08 12.70 12.68
N THR A 242 0.94 12.00 12.86
CA THR A 242 -0.13 11.90 11.84
C THR A 242 -0.71 13.26 11.45
N PHE A 243 -1.04 14.11 12.43
CA PHE A 243 -1.56 15.45 12.15
C PHE A 243 -0.47 16.38 11.64
N ALA A 244 0.74 16.34 12.21
CA ALA A 244 1.84 17.21 11.84
C ALA A 244 2.34 16.90 10.41
N SER A 245 2.42 15.62 10.01
CA SER A 245 2.79 15.24 8.65
C SER A 245 1.74 15.63 7.61
N LEU A 246 0.43 15.53 7.95
CA LEU A 246 -0.65 16.04 7.08
C LEU A 246 -0.56 17.55 6.93
N ALA A 247 -0.28 18.28 8.03
CA ALA A 247 -0.11 19.73 7.99
C ALA A 247 1.09 20.15 7.13
N PHE A 248 2.24 19.47 7.27
CA PHE A 248 3.37 19.65 6.36
C PHE A 248 2.96 19.43 4.91
N ALA A 249 2.29 18.30 4.64
CA ALA A 249 1.99 17.89 3.26
C ALA A 249 1.05 18.87 2.56
N LEU A 250 0.01 19.36 3.23
CA LEU A 250 -0.92 20.31 2.63
C LEU A 250 -0.29 21.71 2.46
N GLU A 251 0.50 22.19 3.45
CA GLU A 251 1.27 23.42 3.29
C GLU A 251 2.25 23.32 2.12
N HIS A 252 2.98 22.21 2.04
CA HIS A 252 3.97 21.99 1.00
C HIS A 252 3.33 21.85 -0.39
N ALA A 253 2.24 21.06 -0.48
CA ALA A 253 1.51 20.92 -1.74
C ALA A 253 0.97 22.25 -2.23
N ALA A 254 0.42 23.09 -1.35
CA ALA A 254 -0.04 24.43 -1.72
C ALA A 254 1.11 25.35 -2.16
N ALA A 255 2.23 25.34 -1.42
CA ALA A 255 3.41 26.17 -1.72
C ALA A 255 4.07 25.77 -3.06
N GLN A 256 4.18 24.47 -3.33
CA GLN A 256 4.79 23.91 -4.55
C GLN A 256 3.77 23.71 -5.69
N LYS A 257 2.50 24.11 -5.52
CA LYS A 257 1.40 23.96 -6.49
C LYS A 257 1.14 22.51 -6.90
N MET A 258 1.38 21.57 -6.00
CA MET A 258 1.06 20.14 -6.20
C MET A 258 -0.44 19.90 -6.02
N LYS A 259 -0.94 18.84 -6.64
CA LYS A 259 -2.40 18.59 -6.75
C LYS A 259 -2.95 17.72 -5.63
N ARG A 260 -2.12 16.93 -4.95
CA ARG A 260 -2.62 15.94 -3.96
C ARG A 260 -1.61 15.57 -2.90
N VAL A 261 -2.15 14.94 -1.86
CA VAL A 261 -1.39 14.28 -0.80
C VAL A 261 -1.70 12.79 -0.84
N ILE A 262 -0.68 11.95 -0.87
CA ILE A 262 -0.82 10.48 -0.81
C ILE A 262 -0.21 10.02 0.51
N TYR A 263 -1.03 9.43 1.38
CA TYR A 263 -0.62 8.93 2.68
C TYR A 263 -0.51 7.41 2.63
N VAL A 264 0.71 6.90 2.69
CA VAL A 264 1.04 5.47 2.54
C VAL A 264 1.28 4.86 3.91
N ILE A 265 0.47 3.86 4.28
CA ILE A 265 0.48 3.21 5.58
C ILE A 265 0.85 1.73 5.44
N PRO A 266 1.67 1.15 6.34
CA PRO A 266 2.10 -0.24 6.19
C PRO A 266 1.00 -1.27 6.47
N TYR A 267 0.02 -0.95 7.34
CA TYR A 267 -0.93 -1.93 7.87
C TYR A 267 -2.38 -1.54 7.64
N MET A 268 -3.20 -2.50 7.19
CA MET A 268 -4.64 -2.29 6.96
C MET A 268 -5.44 -1.91 8.23
N SER A 269 -4.95 -2.32 9.42
CA SER A 269 -5.62 -2.02 10.69
C SER A 269 -5.63 -0.54 11.07
N ILE A 270 -4.73 0.26 10.48
CA ILE A 270 -4.57 1.70 10.78
C ILE A 270 -5.26 2.57 9.74
N ILE A 271 -5.44 2.05 8.53
CA ILE A 271 -5.91 2.85 7.40
C ILE A 271 -7.31 3.39 7.64
N ASP A 272 -8.23 2.57 8.19
CA ASP A 272 -9.59 3.00 8.54
C ASP A 272 -9.58 4.15 9.55
N GLN A 273 -8.76 4.04 10.58
CA GLN A 273 -8.66 5.07 11.62
C GLN A 273 -8.06 6.36 11.05
N THR A 274 -7.00 6.28 10.27
CA THR A 274 -6.36 7.46 9.66
C THR A 274 -7.29 8.12 8.65
N ALA A 275 -7.94 7.34 7.79
CA ALA A 275 -8.91 7.84 6.83
C ALA A 275 -10.12 8.49 7.52
N ALA A 276 -10.62 7.91 8.61
CA ALA A 276 -11.72 8.51 9.39
C ALA A 276 -11.31 9.85 10.04
N VAL A 277 -10.10 9.95 10.59
CA VAL A 277 -9.57 11.21 11.16
C VAL A 277 -9.45 12.27 10.07
N PHE A 278 -8.90 11.93 8.91
CA PHE A 278 -8.74 12.86 7.79
C PHE A 278 -10.10 13.27 7.21
N SER A 279 -11.02 12.32 7.03
CA SER A 279 -12.38 12.60 6.56
C SER A 279 -13.18 13.49 7.53
N GLY A 280 -13.00 13.28 8.83
CA GLY A 280 -13.62 14.13 9.85
C GLY A 280 -13.09 15.56 9.87
N LEU A 281 -11.83 15.75 9.44
CA LEU A 281 -11.21 17.08 9.38
C LEU A 281 -11.44 17.79 8.05
N LEU A 282 -11.31 17.07 6.94
CA LEU A 282 -11.27 17.62 5.58
C LEU A 282 -12.58 17.48 4.81
N GLY A 283 -13.52 16.67 5.31
CA GLY A 283 -14.70 16.21 4.57
C GLY A 283 -14.46 14.87 3.86
N ALA A 284 -15.44 13.97 3.95
CA ALA A 284 -15.33 12.63 3.39
C ALA A 284 -15.19 12.62 1.85
N GLU A 285 -15.69 13.64 1.17
CA GLU A 285 -15.59 13.83 -0.27
C GLU A 285 -14.16 14.12 -0.75
N ASN A 286 -13.29 14.61 0.14
CA ASN A 286 -11.91 14.98 -0.17
C ASN A 286 -10.89 13.89 0.16
N VAL A 287 -11.32 12.81 0.82
CA VAL A 287 -10.43 11.74 1.29
C VAL A 287 -10.84 10.41 0.67
N LEU A 288 -9.97 9.85 -0.14
CA LEU A 288 -10.12 8.50 -0.68
C LEU A 288 -9.33 7.52 0.18
N ALA A 289 -9.99 6.51 0.75
CA ALA A 289 -9.35 5.37 1.38
C ALA A 289 -9.31 4.19 0.39
N ASP A 290 -8.15 3.94 -0.25
CA ASP A 290 -8.01 2.85 -1.22
C ASP A 290 -7.24 1.66 -0.65
N PHE A 291 -7.98 0.67 -0.16
CA PHE A 291 -7.48 -0.61 0.34
C PHE A 291 -8.53 -1.73 0.11
N SER A 292 -8.17 -2.99 0.40
CA SER A 292 -8.97 -4.17 0.01
C SER A 292 -10.38 -4.17 0.57
N ASN A 293 -10.58 -3.72 1.82
CA ASN A 293 -11.83 -3.80 2.56
C ASN A 293 -12.53 -2.44 2.71
N ALA A 294 -12.24 -1.45 1.85
CA ALA A 294 -12.90 -0.16 1.90
C ALA A 294 -14.42 -0.31 1.73
N GLU A 295 -15.19 0.47 2.49
CA GLU A 295 -16.66 0.35 2.59
C GLU A 295 -17.36 0.39 1.22
N TYR A 296 -17.02 1.34 0.36
CA TYR A 296 -17.60 1.45 -1.00
C TYR A 296 -17.32 0.21 -1.88
N LYS A 297 -16.37 -0.65 -1.51
CA LYS A 297 -16.07 -1.93 -2.20
C LYS A 297 -16.93 -3.08 -1.71
N THR A 298 -17.66 -2.91 -0.60
CA THR A 298 -18.49 -3.95 0.02
C THR A 298 -19.97 -3.80 -0.28
N VAL A 299 -20.36 -2.75 -1.01
CA VAL A 299 -21.74 -2.45 -1.44
C VAL A 299 -21.92 -2.81 -2.92
N GLU A 300 -23.07 -3.34 -3.32
CA GLU A 300 -23.38 -3.55 -4.74
C GLU A 300 -23.48 -2.20 -5.45
N GLN A 301 -23.14 -2.18 -6.75
CA GLN A 301 -23.03 -0.92 -7.49
C GLN A 301 -24.35 -0.14 -7.52
N ASP A 302 -25.48 -0.83 -7.62
CA ASP A 302 -26.82 -0.23 -7.67
C ASP A 302 -27.27 0.35 -6.32
N ASP A 303 -26.65 -0.08 -5.21
CA ASP A 303 -26.96 0.37 -3.86
C ASP A 303 -25.99 1.47 -3.35
N LEU A 304 -25.01 1.89 -4.16
CA LEU A 304 -24.04 2.91 -3.78
C LEU A 304 -24.70 4.28 -3.62
N THR A 305 -24.38 4.95 -2.52
CA THR A 305 -24.68 6.38 -2.38
C THR A 305 -23.86 7.20 -3.38
N PRO A 306 -24.30 8.42 -3.77
CA PRO A 306 -23.51 9.28 -4.65
C PRO A 306 -22.08 9.54 -4.19
N ALA A 307 -21.84 9.56 -2.87
CA ALA A 307 -20.51 9.72 -2.29
C ALA A 307 -19.68 8.45 -2.47
N GLN A 308 -20.23 7.28 -2.18
CA GLN A 308 -19.56 5.99 -2.37
C GLN A 308 -19.28 5.70 -3.85
N TYR A 309 -20.20 6.08 -4.76
CA TYR A 309 -19.96 5.96 -6.20
C TYR A 309 -18.77 6.83 -6.66
N ARG A 310 -18.67 8.07 -6.20
CA ARG A 310 -17.49 8.92 -6.47
C ARG A 310 -16.20 8.31 -5.90
N GLN A 311 -16.22 7.76 -4.69
CA GLN A 311 -15.05 7.08 -4.12
C GLN A 311 -14.66 5.84 -4.93
N MET A 312 -15.62 5.07 -5.42
CA MET A 312 -15.37 3.93 -6.30
C MET A 312 -14.65 4.37 -7.58
N LEU A 313 -15.17 5.39 -8.27
CA LEU A 313 -14.53 5.95 -9.46
C LEU A 313 -13.13 6.51 -9.17
N ALA A 314 -12.99 7.27 -8.08
CA ALA A 314 -11.70 7.83 -7.68
C ALA A 314 -10.67 6.74 -7.33
N SER A 315 -11.10 5.58 -6.84
CA SER A 315 -10.19 4.47 -6.52
C SER A 315 -9.52 3.82 -7.73
N GLU A 316 -10.11 3.99 -8.92
CA GLU A 316 -9.57 3.45 -10.17
C GLU A 316 -8.30 4.19 -10.60
N ASN A 317 -8.28 5.51 -10.43
CA ASN A 317 -7.19 6.37 -10.89
C ASN A 317 -6.61 7.32 -9.84
N TRP A 318 -7.10 7.28 -8.57
CA TRP A 318 -6.68 8.16 -7.48
C TRP A 318 -6.92 9.65 -7.75
N ASP A 319 -7.97 9.97 -8.46
CA ASP A 319 -8.39 11.36 -8.67
C ASP A 319 -9.11 11.91 -7.43
N ALA A 320 -8.36 12.12 -6.36
CA ALA A 320 -8.80 12.70 -5.10
C ALA A 320 -7.68 13.57 -4.51
N PRO A 321 -7.99 14.69 -3.82
CA PRO A 321 -6.95 15.56 -3.28
C PRO A 321 -6.17 14.91 -2.12
N VAL A 322 -6.77 14.00 -1.37
CA VAL A 322 -6.09 13.22 -0.33
C VAL A 322 -6.39 11.74 -0.53
N VAL A 323 -5.35 10.94 -0.71
CA VAL A 323 -5.44 9.48 -0.86
C VAL A 323 -4.75 8.81 0.32
N VAL A 324 -5.45 7.91 1.01
CA VAL A 324 -4.89 7.06 2.07
C VAL A 324 -4.86 5.63 1.56
N THR A 325 -3.68 5.04 1.52
CA THR A 325 -3.48 3.72 0.91
C THR A 325 -2.44 2.88 1.65
N THR A 326 -2.29 1.61 1.28
CA THR A 326 -1.26 0.74 1.84
C THR A 326 0.05 0.80 1.04
N ALA A 327 1.18 0.51 1.70
CA ALA A 327 2.47 0.36 1.01
C ALA A 327 2.41 -0.71 -0.09
N VAL A 328 1.67 -1.81 0.15
CA VAL A 328 1.44 -2.88 -0.84
C VAL A 328 0.75 -2.32 -2.08
N GLN A 329 -0.39 -1.64 -1.90
CA GLN A 329 -1.16 -1.07 -3.01
C GLN A 329 -0.34 -0.02 -3.80
N PHE A 330 0.42 0.81 -3.09
CA PHE A 330 1.26 1.86 -3.68
C PHE A 330 2.37 1.25 -4.55
N PHE A 331 3.23 0.42 -3.98
CA PHE A 331 4.39 -0.10 -4.69
C PHE A 331 4.04 -1.17 -5.72
N GLU A 332 3.10 -2.09 -5.43
CA GLU A 332 2.67 -3.06 -6.42
C GLU A 332 2.00 -2.40 -7.64
N SER A 333 1.35 -1.24 -7.48
CA SER A 333 0.83 -0.49 -8.63
C SER A 333 1.95 0.05 -9.50
N LEU A 334 3.05 0.56 -8.91
CA LEU A 334 4.21 1.09 -9.64
C LEU A 334 4.97 0.04 -10.46
N TYR A 335 4.89 -1.25 -10.07
CA TYR A 335 5.51 -2.36 -10.78
C TYR A 335 4.51 -3.25 -11.52
N ALA A 336 3.22 -2.90 -11.51
CA ALA A 336 2.18 -3.61 -12.26
C ALA A 336 2.32 -3.46 -13.78
N ASN A 337 1.67 -4.36 -14.50
CA ASN A 337 1.54 -4.30 -15.96
C ASN A 337 0.09 -4.15 -16.42
N ARG A 338 -0.91 -4.52 -15.60
CA ARG A 338 -2.34 -4.48 -15.98
C ARG A 338 -2.93 -3.08 -15.88
N SER A 339 -3.78 -2.69 -16.84
CA SER A 339 -4.45 -1.38 -16.90
C SER A 339 -5.17 -1.03 -15.58
N SER A 340 -5.93 -1.97 -15.00
CA SER A 340 -6.68 -1.75 -13.76
C SER A 340 -5.83 -1.34 -12.55
N ARG A 341 -4.54 -1.67 -12.54
CA ARG A 341 -3.59 -1.24 -11.50
C ARG A 341 -2.77 -0.02 -11.92
N CYS A 342 -2.53 0.16 -13.22
CA CYS A 342 -1.67 1.21 -13.74
C CYS A 342 -2.41 2.54 -13.97
N ARG A 343 -3.75 2.57 -14.11
CA ARG A 343 -4.53 3.80 -14.34
C ARG A 343 -4.24 4.94 -13.38
N LYS A 344 -3.86 4.63 -12.16
CA LYS A 344 -3.62 5.59 -11.07
C LYS A 344 -2.20 6.21 -11.07
N LEU A 345 -1.24 5.65 -11.81
CA LEU A 345 0.18 6.03 -11.66
C LEU A 345 0.46 7.48 -12.03
N HIS A 346 -0.13 8.00 -13.12
CA HIS A 346 0.04 9.39 -13.52
C HIS A 346 -0.45 10.37 -12.45
N ASN A 347 -1.39 9.97 -11.60
CA ASN A 347 -1.88 10.74 -10.48
C ASN A 347 -0.99 10.66 -9.23
N ILE A 348 0.09 9.85 -9.24
CA ILE A 348 1.15 9.91 -8.24
C ILE A 348 2.11 11.07 -8.52
N ALA A 349 2.24 11.48 -9.77
CA ALA A 349 2.94 12.71 -10.12
C ALA A 349 2.27 13.93 -9.46
N ASP A 350 3.01 15.00 -9.29
CA ASP A 350 2.51 16.28 -8.79
C ASP A 350 1.87 16.15 -7.39
N SER A 351 2.52 15.37 -6.49
CA SER A 351 1.98 15.04 -5.17
C SER A 351 3.01 15.08 -4.04
N VAL A 352 2.53 15.28 -2.80
CA VAL A 352 3.29 15.01 -1.58
C VAL A 352 2.95 13.61 -1.09
N ILE A 353 3.96 12.76 -0.96
CA ILE A 353 3.81 11.35 -0.59
C ILE A 353 4.38 11.15 0.81
N ILE A 354 3.54 10.78 1.77
CA ILE A 354 3.96 10.48 3.13
C ILE A 354 4.04 8.95 3.28
N PHE A 355 5.22 8.45 3.63
CA PHE A 355 5.42 7.06 4.02
C PHE A 355 5.43 6.98 5.54
N ASP A 356 4.27 6.64 6.13
CA ASP A 356 4.17 6.45 7.58
C ASP A 356 4.80 5.12 8.00
N GLU A 357 5.47 5.11 9.15
CA GLU A 357 6.29 4.00 9.64
C GLU A 357 7.28 3.50 8.56
N ALA A 358 8.09 4.42 8.01
CA ALA A 358 9.00 4.18 6.88
C ALA A 358 10.01 3.03 7.12
N GLN A 359 10.31 2.64 8.38
CA GLN A 359 11.13 1.49 8.71
C GLN A 359 10.49 0.14 8.29
N THR A 360 9.19 0.14 7.98
CA THR A 360 8.47 -1.05 7.51
C THR A 360 8.49 -1.22 5.99
N LEU A 361 9.20 -0.38 5.26
CA LEU A 361 9.40 -0.57 3.82
C LEU A 361 9.94 -1.99 3.56
N PRO A 362 9.43 -2.68 2.52
CA PRO A 362 9.70 -4.10 2.30
C PRO A 362 11.17 -4.36 2.03
N GLY A 363 11.84 -5.06 2.95
CA GLY A 363 13.29 -5.29 2.91
C GLY A 363 13.76 -5.97 1.64
N ASP A 364 13.10 -7.07 1.23
CA ASP A 364 13.44 -7.87 0.04
C ASP A 364 13.24 -7.09 -1.28
N TYR A 365 12.48 -5.99 -1.26
CA TYR A 365 12.20 -5.08 -2.39
C TYR A 365 12.61 -3.63 -2.10
N LEU A 366 13.49 -3.42 -1.14
CA LEU A 366 13.81 -2.06 -0.68
C LEU A 366 14.44 -1.20 -1.77
N ALA A 367 15.36 -1.76 -2.56
CA ALA A 367 16.00 -1.04 -3.66
C ALA A 367 15.01 -0.66 -4.78
N PRO A 368 14.13 -1.54 -5.27
CA PRO A 368 13.04 -1.16 -6.17
C PRO A 368 12.14 -0.05 -5.61
N CYS A 369 11.73 -0.15 -4.33
CA CYS A 369 10.89 0.87 -3.69
C CYS A 369 11.60 2.23 -3.64
N VAL A 370 12.86 2.27 -3.20
CA VAL A 370 13.65 3.50 -3.11
C VAL A 370 13.93 4.08 -4.51
N SER A 371 14.23 3.23 -5.51
CA SER A 371 14.38 3.65 -6.90
C SER A 371 13.11 4.33 -7.43
N ALA A 372 11.93 3.76 -7.18
CA ALA A 372 10.67 4.36 -7.59
C ALA A 372 10.41 5.71 -6.90
N ILE A 373 10.67 5.82 -5.59
CA ILE A 373 10.54 7.10 -4.86
C ILE A 373 11.52 8.14 -5.44
N ALA A 374 12.75 7.77 -5.72
CA ALA A 374 13.75 8.66 -6.31
C ALA A 374 13.29 9.18 -7.68
N GLN A 375 12.78 8.30 -8.56
CA GLN A 375 12.21 8.69 -9.85
C GLN A 375 11.06 9.68 -9.70
N LEU A 376 10.11 9.44 -8.79
CA LEU A 376 8.98 10.33 -8.54
C LEU A 376 9.42 11.72 -8.09
N ILE A 377 10.44 11.82 -7.23
CA ILE A 377 10.97 13.10 -6.78
C ILE A 377 11.72 13.82 -7.91
N GLN A 378 12.60 13.13 -8.63
CA GLN A 378 13.46 13.77 -9.63
C GLN A 378 12.70 14.22 -10.88
N HIS A 379 11.69 13.45 -11.32
CA HIS A 379 11.14 13.61 -12.67
C HIS A 379 9.63 13.84 -12.73
N TYR A 380 8.92 13.61 -11.62
CA TYR A 380 7.44 13.66 -11.62
C TYR A 380 6.88 14.69 -10.64
N HIS A 381 7.65 15.72 -10.32
CA HIS A 381 7.24 16.83 -9.45
C HIS A 381 6.59 16.35 -8.13
N SER A 382 7.20 15.36 -7.49
CA SER A 382 6.71 14.83 -6.23
C SER A 382 7.68 15.14 -5.09
N THR A 383 7.14 15.25 -3.87
CA THR A 383 7.93 15.33 -2.63
C THR A 383 7.62 14.08 -1.80
N ALA A 384 8.63 13.42 -1.25
CA ALA A 384 8.45 12.29 -0.34
C ALA A 384 8.85 12.64 1.09
N VAL A 385 8.06 12.16 2.07
CA VAL A 385 8.32 12.31 3.50
C VAL A 385 8.40 10.93 4.14
N LEU A 386 9.56 10.59 4.68
CA LEU A 386 9.77 9.37 5.45
C LEU A 386 9.43 9.64 6.93
N CYS A 387 8.23 9.27 7.34
CA CYS A 387 7.69 9.56 8.66
C CYS A 387 7.85 8.33 9.58
N THR A 388 8.60 8.46 10.67
CA THR A 388 8.86 7.32 11.56
C THR A 388 9.36 7.74 12.95
N ALA A 389 9.21 6.86 13.93
CA ALA A 389 9.92 6.96 15.21
C ALA A 389 11.32 6.35 15.13
N THR A 390 11.60 5.47 14.17
CA THR A 390 12.86 4.75 14.04
C THR A 390 13.38 4.90 12.63
N GLN A 391 14.12 6.00 12.38
CA GLN A 391 14.56 6.37 11.04
C GLN A 391 15.55 5.33 10.49
N PRO A 392 15.19 4.59 9.42
CA PRO A 392 16.11 3.66 8.78
C PRO A 392 17.21 4.42 8.00
N ALA A 393 18.40 3.82 7.91
CA ALA A 393 19.54 4.40 7.20
C ALA A 393 19.40 4.24 5.67
N LEU A 394 18.43 4.93 5.06
CA LEU A 394 18.13 4.81 3.62
C LEU A 394 18.93 5.78 2.73
N GLU A 395 19.61 6.78 3.29
CA GLU A 395 20.33 7.78 2.51
C GLU A 395 21.34 7.18 1.52
N PRO A 396 22.16 6.17 1.88
CA PRO A 396 23.08 5.56 0.90
C PRO A 396 22.38 4.93 -0.29
N LEU A 397 21.18 4.37 -0.06
CA LEU A 397 20.39 3.75 -1.11
C LEU A 397 19.73 4.80 -2.02
N PHE A 398 19.23 5.91 -1.46
CA PHE A 398 18.75 7.04 -2.26
C PHE A 398 19.85 7.62 -3.14
N ARG A 399 21.05 7.80 -2.59
CA ARG A 399 22.22 8.30 -3.36
C ARG A 399 22.63 7.40 -4.52
N ARG A 400 22.37 6.11 -4.43
CA ARG A 400 22.62 5.17 -5.54
C ARG A 400 21.78 5.50 -6.77
N PHE A 401 20.53 5.93 -6.59
CA PHE A 401 19.60 6.22 -7.68
C PHE A 401 19.51 7.72 -8.00
N ALA A 402 19.79 8.57 -7.05
CA ALA A 402 19.69 10.02 -7.15
C ALA A 402 20.80 10.66 -6.30
N PRO A 403 22.04 10.82 -6.82
CA PRO A 403 23.19 11.30 -6.05
C PRO A 403 22.97 12.67 -5.39
N GLU A 404 22.17 13.54 -6.00
CA GLU A 404 21.86 14.89 -5.51
C GLU A 404 20.71 14.89 -4.47
N LEU A 405 20.07 13.76 -4.23
CA LEU A 405 18.92 13.69 -3.34
C LEU A 405 19.36 13.41 -1.91
N HIS A 406 19.27 14.43 -1.05
CA HIS A 406 19.58 14.32 0.37
C HIS A 406 18.32 14.49 1.21
N PRO A 407 18.09 13.60 2.19
CA PRO A 407 16.96 13.74 3.12
C PRO A 407 17.10 15.02 3.94
N GLN A 408 16.05 15.82 4.02
CA GLN A 408 15.97 16.99 4.88
C GLN A 408 15.13 16.67 6.11
N GLU A 409 15.74 16.68 7.31
CA GLU A 409 14.98 16.49 8.54
C GLU A 409 14.09 17.70 8.82
N ILE A 410 12.79 17.43 9.08
CA ILE A 410 11.80 18.46 9.41
C ILE A 410 11.92 18.85 10.86
N THR A 411 12.17 17.90 11.75
CA THR A 411 12.27 18.09 13.19
C THR A 411 13.58 18.82 13.53
N PRO A 412 13.54 19.98 14.21
CA PRO A 412 14.74 20.77 14.43
C PRO A 412 15.76 20.10 15.38
N ASP A 413 15.29 19.30 16.33
CA ASP A 413 16.12 18.59 17.32
C ASP A 413 15.45 17.26 17.71
N ALA A 414 15.68 16.22 16.91
CA ALA A 414 15.16 14.89 17.17
C ALA A 414 15.70 14.32 18.51
N ALA A 415 16.97 14.55 18.85
CA ALA A 415 17.57 14.03 20.08
C ALA A 415 16.84 14.58 21.31
N ARG A 416 16.56 15.87 21.33
CA ARG A 416 15.81 16.53 22.41
C ARG A 416 14.39 16.00 22.51
N LEU A 417 13.73 15.70 21.39
CA LEU A 417 12.39 15.11 21.40
C LEU A 417 12.39 13.72 22.04
N TYR A 418 13.38 12.88 21.74
CA TYR A 418 13.50 11.55 22.33
C TYR A 418 13.74 11.63 23.83
N GLU A 419 14.55 12.56 24.30
CA GLU A 419 14.80 12.79 25.71
C GLU A 419 13.53 13.21 26.45
N VAL A 420 12.82 14.23 25.95
CA VAL A 420 11.64 14.81 26.63
C VAL A 420 10.40 13.91 26.53
N LEU A 421 10.26 13.16 25.43
CA LEU A 421 9.16 12.23 25.22
C LEU A 421 9.44 10.82 25.73
N ARG A 422 10.57 10.60 26.39
CA ARG A 422 10.85 9.30 27.04
C ARG A 422 9.79 9.01 28.09
N ARG A 423 9.13 7.86 28.01
CA ARG A 423 8.00 7.47 28.86
C ARG A 423 8.14 6.10 29.46
N THR A 424 9.17 5.36 29.06
CA THR A 424 9.39 3.98 29.48
C THR A 424 10.87 3.72 29.75
N THR A 425 11.14 2.69 30.52
CA THR A 425 12.48 2.14 30.74
C THR A 425 12.52 0.73 30.15
N LEU A 426 13.55 0.45 29.36
CA LEU A 426 13.77 -0.86 28.74
C LEU A 426 14.62 -1.73 29.66
N GLN A 427 14.20 -2.97 29.91
CA GLN A 427 14.94 -3.96 30.69
C GLN A 427 14.97 -5.31 29.99
N ASP A 428 16.09 -6.05 30.09
CA ASP A 428 16.21 -7.41 29.57
C ASP A 428 16.09 -8.42 30.71
N LEU A 429 15.18 -9.37 30.58
CA LEU A 429 15.00 -10.47 31.57
C LEU A 429 15.77 -11.74 31.21
N GLY A 430 16.39 -11.78 30.03
CA GLY A 430 17.00 -12.99 29.49
C GLY A 430 15.98 -14.08 29.16
N THR A 431 16.38 -15.33 29.36
CA THR A 431 15.56 -16.52 29.08
C THR A 431 14.84 -16.99 30.32
N LEU A 432 13.55 -17.27 30.23
CA LEU A 432 12.67 -17.71 31.31
C LEU A 432 11.86 -18.92 30.91
N PRO A 433 11.54 -19.84 31.85
CA PRO A 433 10.58 -20.90 31.66
C PRO A 433 9.16 -20.33 31.39
N GLN A 434 8.40 -20.98 30.51
CA GLN A 434 7.08 -20.48 30.16
C GLN A 434 6.12 -20.39 31.36
N GLU A 435 6.15 -21.34 32.28
CA GLU A 435 5.28 -21.34 33.46
C GLU A 435 5.63 -20.19 34.43
N GLU A 436 6.91 -19.93 34.67
CA GLU A 436 7.35 -18.80 35.47
C GLU A 436 6.96 -17.47 34.86
N PHE A 437 7.09 -17.37 33.52
CA PHE A 437 6.70 -16.18 32.77
C PHE A 437 5.19 -15.94 32.82
N ALA A 438 4.37 -16.98 32.63
CA ALA A 438 2.92 -16.88 32.73
C ALA A 438 2.47 -16.45 34.14
N ALA A 439 3.09 -17.01 35.20
CA ALA A 439 2.83 -16.59 36.57
C ALA A 439 3.21 -15.13 36.81
N ARG A 440 4.28 -14.63 36.18
CA ARG A 440 4.70 -13.23 36.26
C ARG A 440 3.68 -12.32 35.58
N LEU A 441 3.18 -12.67 34.38
CA LEU A 441 2.14 -11.90 33.66
C LEU A 441 0.84 -11.82 34.47
N ALA A 442 0.43 -12.94 35.09
CA ALA A 442 -0.81 -13.02 35.88
C ALA A 442 -0.84 -12.08 37.09
N ARG A 443 0.32 -11.70 37.65
CA ARG A 443 0.45 -10.77 38.80
C ARG A 443 0.06 -9.34 38.43
N HIS A 444 0.16 -8.96 37.15
CA HIS A 444 -0.19 -7.61 36.73
C HIS A 444 -1.71 -7.47 36.55
N PRO A 445 -2.35 -6.44 37.09
CA PRO A 445 -3.76 -6.15 36.78
C PRO A 445 -3.92 -5.73 35.31
N GLN A 446 -2.97 -4.95 34.79
CA GLN A 446 -2.96 -4.52 33.38
C GLN A 446 -1.55 -4.74 32.80
N VAL A 447 -1.47 -5.48 31.71
CA VAL A 447 -0.20 -5.83 31.06
C VAL A 447 -0.40 -6.15 29.59
N LEU A 448 0.56 -5.72 28.77
CA LEU A 448 0.70 -6.13 27.39
C LEU A 448 1.87 -7.10 27.26
N CYS A 449 1.64 -8.26 26.63
CA CYS A 449 2.68 -9.19 26.23
C CYS A 449 2.64 -9.40 24.71
N VAL A 450 3.75 -9.15 24.03
CA VAL A 450 3.88 -9.34 22.60
C VAL A 450 4.86 -10.45 22.32
N VAL A 451 4.39 -11.48 21.59
CA VAL A 451 5.16 -12.68 21.22
C VAL A 451 5.28 -12.83 19.72
N ASN A 452 6.24 -13.65 19.29
CA ASN A 452 6.54 -13.80 17.86
C ASN A 452 5.67 -14.83 17.15
N ARG A 453 5.07 -15.77 17.88
CA ARG A 453 4.31 -16.89 17.32
C ARG A 453 2.87 -16.89 17.81
N ARG A 454 1.95 -17.14 16.89
CA ARG A 454 0.51 -17.23 17.17
C ARG A 454 0.19 -18.35 18.17
N LYS A 455 0.88 -19.50 18.06
CA LYS A 455 0.73 -20.64 18.98
C LYS A 455 1.16 -20.25 20.41
N THR A 456 2.30 -19.59 20.57
CA THR A 456 2.78 -19.09 21.87
C THR A 456 1.79 -18.10 22.49
N ALA A 457 1.14 -17.25 21.66
CA ALA A 457 0.12 -16.34 22.16
C ALA A 457 -1.09 -17.09 22.74
N GLN A 458 -1.58 -18.13 22.06
CA GLN A 458 -2.70 -18.96 22.54
C GLN A 458 -2.32 -19.69 23.85
N GLN A 459 -1.16 -20.33 23.91
CA GLN A 459 -0.68 -21.07 25.08
C GLN A 459 -0.52 -20.19 26.32
N LEU A 460 0.10 -19.01 26.15
CA LEU A 460 0.22 -18.05 27.26
C LEU A 460 -1.17 -17.52 27.71
N TYR A 461 -2.06 -17.24 26.78
CA TYR A 461 -3.42 -16.82 27.11
C TYR A 461 -4.16 -17.87 27.95
N GLU A 462 -4.06 -19.14 27.58
CA GLU A 462 -4.67 -20.27 28.32
C GLU A 462 -4.15 -20.41 29.75
N SER A 463 -2.91 -19.97 29.99
CA SER A 463 -2.29 -19.98 31.32
C SER A 463 -2.66 -18.76 32.18
N LEU A 464 -3.41 -17.79 31.66
CA LEU A 464 -3.82 -16.58 32.38
C LEU A 464 -5.22 -16.72 32.97
N PRO A 465 -5.55 -15.92 34.03
CA PRO A 465 -6.91 -15.85 34.54
C PRO A 465 -7.90 -15.50 33.43
N ALA A 466 -9.01 -16.24 33.32
CA ALA A 466 -9.98 -16.07 32.23
C ALA A 466 -10.62 -14.67 32.21
N GLU A 467 -10.84 -14.05 33.38
CA GLU A 467 -11.40 -12.72 33.47
C GLU A 467 -10.34 -11.65 33.15
N GLY A 468 -10.68 -10.79 32.18
CA GLY A 468 -9.84 -9.66 31.77
C GLY A 468 -8.61 -10.07 30.97
N SER A 469 -8.54 -11.29 30.46
CA SER A 469 -7.43 -11.74 29.57
C SER A 469 -7.93 -11.82 28.11
N TYR A 470 -7.04 -11.42 27.17
CA TYR A 470 -7.33 -11.34 25.75
C TYR A 470 -6.16 -11.90 24.93
N CYS A 471 -6.49 -12.54 23.81
CA CYS A 471 -5.51 -13.08 22.84
C CYS A 471 -5.72 -12.41 21.48
N LEU A 472 -4.82 -11.50 21.09
CA LEU A 472 -4.93 -10.77 19.84
C LEU A 472 -3.93 -11.29 18.81
N THR A 473 -4.43 -12.07 17.85
CA THR A 473 -3.61 -12.59 16.75
C THR A 473 -4.36 -12.47 15.41
N THR A 474 -3.66 -12.74 14.31
CA THR A 474 -4.27 -12.85 12.97
C THR A 474 -5.12 -14.09 12.79
N LEU A 475 -5.20 -14.97 13.80
CA LEU A 475 -6.13 -16.12 13.80
C LEU A 475 -7.56 -15.73 14.17
N LEU A 476 -7.76 -14.54 14.74
CA LEU A 476 -9.09 -13.95 14.90
C LEU A 476 -9.53 -13.32 13.57
N CYS A 477 -10.80 -13.53 13.20
CA CYS A 477 -11.39 -12.76 12.12
C CYS A 477 -11.48 -11.27 12.49
N ALA A 478 -11.64 -10.40 11.47
CA ALA A 478 -11.61 -8.96 11.68
C ALA A 478 -12.75 -8.48 12.61
N ALA A 479 -13.93 -9.10 12.55
CA ALA A 479 -15.07 -8.79 13.42
C ALA A 479 -14.74 -9.02 14.90
N ASP A 480 -14.24 -10.21 15.25
CA ASP A 480 -13.93 -10.57 16.63
C ASP A 480 -12.74 -9.78 17.17
N ARG A 481 -11.74 -9.55 16.35
CA ARG A 481 -10.59 -8.72 16.70
C ARG A 481 -10.99 -7.28 17.04
N ARG A 482 -11.92 -6.68 16.26
CA ARG A 482 -12.46 -5.35 16.56
C ARG A 482 -13.19 -5.34 17.90
N ARG A 483 -14.04 -6.34 18.13
CA ARG A 483 -14.79 -6.49 19.40
C ARG A 483 -13.86 -6.64 20.61
N GLN A 484 -12.81 -7.45 20.51
CA GLN A 484 -11.82 -7.59 21.56
C GLN A 484 -11.06 -6.27 21.82
N LEU A 485 -10.63 -5.56 20.76
CA LEU A 485 -9.94 -4.28 20.90
C LEU A 485 -10.80 -3.23 21.60
N ASP A 486 -12.09 -3.18 21.30
CA ASP A 486 -13.01 -2.24 21.95
C ASP A 486 -13.19 -2.59 23.43
N ALA A 487 -13.32 -3.88 23.76
CA ALA A 487 -13.37 -4.33 25.15
C ALA A 487 -12.07 -4.03 25.92
N ILE A 488 -10.90 -4.23 25.30
CA ILE A 488 -9.59 -3.89 25.88
C ILE A 488 -9.52 -2.39 26.20
N ARG A 489 -9.87 -1.53 25.23
CA ARG A 489 -9.88 -0.07 25.42
C ARG A 489 -10.77 0.37 26.57
N GLN A 490 -11.98 -0.21 26.64
CA GLN A 490 -12.93 0.08 27.70
C GLN A 490 -12.39 -0.32 29.08
N ARG A 491 -11.85 -1.55 29.22
CA ARG A 491 -11.29 -2.02 30.48
C ARG A 491 -10.06 -1.21 30.92
N LEU A 492 -9.19 -0.84 30.00
CA LEU A 492 -8.04 0.03 30.29
C LEU A 492 -8.50 1.40 30.79
N LYS A 493 -9.52 1.98 30.16
CA LYS A 493 -10.10 3.28 30.54
C LYS A 493 -10.74 3.25 31.93
N GLU A 494 -11.40 2.15 32.28
CA GLU A 494 -12.06 1.93 33.56
C GLU A 494 -11.11 1.45 34.67
N GLY A 495 -9.85 1.19 34.38
CA GLY A 495 -8.88 0.68 35.36
C GLY A 495 -9.09 -0.78 35.77
N LEU A 496 -9.92 -1.52 35.01
CA LEU A 496 -10.22 -2.93 35.27
C LEU A 496 -9.05 -3.83 34.88
N PRO A 497 -8.95 -5.06 35.45
CA PRO A 497 -7.94 -6.05 35.01
C PRO A 497 -8.00 -6.28 33.50
N CYS A 498 -6.86 -6.11 32.84
CA CYS A 498 -6.73 -6.24 31.39
C CYS A 498 -5.34 -6.79 31.04
N ARG A 499 -5.27 -8.07 30.73
CA ARG A 499 -4.03 -8.79 30.34
C ARG A 499 -4.16 -9.17 28.87
N VAL A 500 -3.28 -8.63 28.06
CA VAL A 500 -3.31 -8.87 26.61
C VAL A 500 -2.07 -9.61 26.18
N VAL A 501 -2.26 -10.79 25.58
CA VAL A 501 -1.20 -11.49 24.83
C VAL A 501 -1.48 -11.30 23.35
N SER A 502 -0.51 -10.78 22.62
CA SER A 502 -0.66 -10.47 21.20
C SER A 502 0.57 -10.88 20.41
N THR A 503 0.40 -11.02 19.11
CA THR A 503 1.54 -10.95 18.17
C THR A 503 1.84 -9.49 17.83
N SER A 504 2.81 -9.24 16.93
CA SER A 504 3.16 -7.88 16.45
C SER A 504 1.98 -7.06 15.90
N LEU A 505 0.83 -7.66 15.75
CA LEU A 505 -0.41 -7.00 15.34
C LEU A 505 -0.74 -5.74 16.16
N ILE A 506 -0.41 -5.73 17.45
CA ILE A 506 -0.69 -4.60 18.36
C ILE A 506 0.36 -3.48 18.28
N GLU A 507 1.53 -3.76 17.73
CA GLU A 507 2.66 -2.83 17.68
C GLU A 507 2.35 -1.59 16.82
N ALA A 508 1.60 -1.77 15.74
CA ALA A 508 1.26 -0.68 14.85
C ALA A 508 -0.24 -0.37 14.86
N GLY A 509 -0.59 0.90 14.98
CA GLY A 509 -1.91 1.45 14.77
C GLY A 509 -2.97 1.17 15.83
N VAL A 510 -2.66 0.41 16.86
CA VAL A 510 -3.61 0.16 17.93
C VAL A 510 -3.43 1.21 19.04
N ASP A 511 -4.52 1.92 19.35
CA ASP A 511 -4.53 2.93 20.41
C ASP A 511 -4.89 2.29 21.75
N VAL A 512 -3.85 1.93 22.51
CA VAL A 512 -3.93 1.34 23.85
C VAL A 512 -2.80 1.90 24.73
N ASP A 513 -3.03 1.97 26.05
CA ASP A 513 -2.09 2.50 27.03
C ASP A 513 -1.97 1.56 28.24
N PHE A 514 -0.90 0.76 28.27
CA PHE A 514 -0.63 -0.17 29.37
C PHE A 514 0.41 0.39 30.35
N PRO A 515 0.34 0.03 31.64
CA PRO A 515 1.36 0.43 32.63
C PRO A 515 2.68 -0.32 32.46
N VAL A 516 2.65 -1.53 31.94
CA VAL A 516 3.81 -2.40 31.74
C VAL A 516 3.63 -3.22 30.48
N ALA A 517 4.73 -3.46 29.77
CA ALA A 517 4.73 -4.29 28.57
C ALA A 517 5.89 -5.31 28.58
N TYR A 518 5.68 -6.42 27.91
CA TYR A 518 6.66 -7.46 27.67
C TYR A 518 6.78 -7.70 26.17
N ARG A 519 8.01 -7.83 25.66
CA ARG A 519 8.28 -8.14 24.26
C ARG A 519 9.25 -9.29 24.13
N GLU A 520 8.81 -10.39 23.52
CA GLU A 520 9.70 -11.49 23.16
C GLU A 520 10.81 -10.99 22.22
N GLN A 521 11.99 -11.62 22.23
CA GLN A 521 13.15 -11.22 21.43
C GLN A 521 12.79 -10.83 19.99
N CYS A 522 13.21 -9.61 19.60
CA CYS A 522 12.84 -8.98 18.32
C CYS A 522 13.92 -7.95 17.93
N GLY A 523 13.68 -7.20 16.87
CA GLY A 523 14.48 -6.02 16.53
C GLY A 523 14.17 -4.80 17.39
N LEU A 524 15.05 -3.81 17.35
CA LEU A 524 14.90 -2.55 18.12
C LEU A 524 13.63 -1.78 17.70
N ASP A 525 13.31 -1.77 16.42
CA ASP A 525 12.12 -1.15 15.85
C ASP A 525 10.83 -1.70 16.50
N SER A 526 10.69 -3.01 16.57
CA SER A 526 9.56 -3.70 17.19
C SER A 526 9.52 -3.48 18.71
N LEU A 527 10.67 -3.52 19.39
CA LEU A 527 10.76 -3.22 20.83
C LEU A 527 10.26 -1.81 21.15
N LEU A 528 10.69 -0.80 20.35
CA LEU A 528 10.27 0.58 20.52
C LEU A 528 8.79 0.81 20.14
N GLN A 529 8.25 0.05 19.18
CA GLN A 529 6.81 0.07 18.88
C GLN A 529 5.97 -0.48 20.03
N THR A 530 6.43 -1.58 20.66
CA THR A 530 5.82 -2.11 21.89
C THR A 530 5.91 -1.11 23.03
N ALA A 531 7.07 -0.46 23.21
CA ALA A 531 7.26 0.61 24.21
C ALA A 531 6.29 1.78 23.98
N GLY A 532 5.95 2.09 22.73
CA GLY A 532 4.94 3.06 22.37
C GLY A 532 3.50 2.69 22.76
N ARG A 533 3.25 1.48 23.28
CA ARG A 533 1.97 1.03 23.87
C ARG A 533 1.99 1.02 25.38
N CYS A 534 3.15 1.29 25.99
CA CYS A 534 3.35 1.40 27.42
C CYS A 534 3.45 2.89 27.79
N ASN A 535 2.68 3.32 28.79
CA ASN A 535 2.62 4.73 29.23
C ASN A 535 2.45 5.73 28.06
N ARG A 536 1.62 5.36 27.11
CA ARG A 536 1.42 6.11 25.86
C ARG A 536 0.95 7.56 26.11
N GLU A 537 0.11 7.74 27.13
CA GLU A 537 -0.41 9.06 27.51
C GLU A 537 0.54 9.85 28.41
N GLY A 538 1.65 9.24 28.85
CA GLY A 538 2.62 9.90 29.74
C GLY A 538 2.08 10.23 31.13
N ARG A 539 1.15 9.41 31.64
CA ARG A 539 0.51 9.61 32.94
C ARG A 539 1.36 9.15 34.12
N ARG A 540 2.39 8.34 33.85
CA ARG A 540 3.31 7.72 34.83
C ARG A 540 4.73 8.16 34.56
N GLY A 541 5.59 8.04 35.58
CA GLY A 541 7.02 8.20 35.38
C GLY A 541 7.60 7.13 34.44
N ALA A 542 8.64 7.47 33.72
CA ALA A 542 9.31 6.52 32.82
C ALA A 542 9.90 5.31 33.58
N GLU A 543 10.33 5.54 34.84
CA GLU A 543 10.91 4.49 35.71
C GLU A 543 9.84 3.55 36.27
N GLU A 544 8.57 3.97 36.31
CA GLU A 544 7.44 3.16 36.72
C GLU A 544 6.84 2.34 35.56
N SER A 545 7.21 2.68 34.34
CA SER A 545 6.63 2.14 33.12
C SER A 545 7.68 1.31 32.38
N ILE A 546 7.81 0.03 32.76
CA ILE A 546 8.89 -0.82 32.29
C ILE A 546 8.42 -1.65 31.09
N VAL A 547 9.26 -1.69 30.07
CA VAL A 547 9.13 -2.61 28.94
C VAL A 547 10.22 -3.66 29.03
N TYR A 548 9.80 -4.88 29.26
CA TYR A 548 10.69 -6.02 29.40
C TYR A 548 10.90 -6.72 28.07
N ARG A 549 12.16 -6.89 27.68
CA ARG A 549 12.55 -7.85 26.64
C ARG A 549 12.75 -9.22 27.32
N PHE A 550 12.32 -10.31 26.68
CA PHE A 550 12.44 -11.66 27.22
C PHE A 550 12.56 -12.70 26.10
N GLN A 551 12.98 -13.90 26.45
CA GLN A 551 12.95 -15.12 25.64
C GLN A 551 12.34 -16.25 26.46
N LEU A 552 11.48 -17.07 25.82
CA LEU A 552 11.04 -18.33 26.43
C LEU A 552 12.03 -19.46 26.08
N ASP A 553 12.37 -20.29 27.06
CA ASP A 553 13.36 -21.38 26.93
C ASP A 553 12.94 -22.44 25.90
N GLU A 554 11.64 -22.71 25.78
CA GLU A 554 11.08 -23.66 24.81
C GLU A 554 10.91 -23.09 23.39
N CYS A 555 11.13 -21.79 23.21
CA CYS A 555 10.89 -21.08 21.97
C CYS A 555 12.17 -20.59 21.31
N SER A 556 12.53 -21.14 20.17
CA SER A 556 13.62 -20.57 19.36
C SER A 556 13.17 -19.31 18.62
N THR A 557 14.06 -18.32 18.50
CA THR A 557 13.80 -17.12 17.68
C THR A 557 13.49 -17.51 16.23
N PRO A 558 12.38 -17.04 15.64
CA PRO A 558 12.06 -17.28 14.23
C PRO A 558 13.23 -16.89 13.31
N GLN A 559 13.50 -17.70 12.29
CA GLN A 559 14.63 -17.48 11.38
C GLN A 559 14.65 -16.06 10.80
N MET A 560 13.50 -15.54 10.41
CA MET A 560 13.33 -14.21 9.83
C MET A 560 13.71 -13.06 10.81
N LEU A 561 13.73 -13.31 12.13
CA LEU A 561 14.07 -12.29 13.14
C LEU A 561 15.51 -12.40 13.64
N ARG A 562 16.27 -13.42 13.28
CA ARG A 562 17.62 -13.66 13.83
C ARG A 562 18.57 -12.49 13.60
N GLN A 563 18.58 -11.94 12.38
CA GLN A 563 19.43 -10.77 12.06
C GLN A 563 19.00 -9.53 12.84
N ASN A 564 17.70 -9.31 13.00
CA ASN A 564 17.17 -8.20 13.80
C ASN A 564 17.56 -8.33 15.28
N VAL A 565 17.47 -9.55 15.85
CA VAL A 565 17.90 -9.82 17.23
C VAL A 565 19.40 -9.60 17.36
N SER A 566 20.22 -10.13 16.44
CA SER A 566 21.68 -9.94 16.45
C SER A 566 22.08 -8.47 16.37
N ALA A 567 21.43 -7.67 15.52
CA ALA A 567 21.67 -6.23 15.42
C ALA A 567 21.28 -5.49 16.70
N LEU A 568 20.15 -5.89 17.34
CA LEU A 568 19.78 -5.33 18.65
C LEU A 568 20.78 -5.69 19.74
N ASP A 569 21.24 -6.93 19.80
CA ASP A 569 22.24 -7.37 20.79
C ASP A 569 23.60 -6.69 20.59
N TYR A 570 23.98 -6.42 19.33
CA TYR A 570 25.14 -5.59 19.02
C TYR A 570 24.95 -4.17 19.54
N THR A 571 23.80 -3.55 19.24
CA THR A 571 23.49 -2.19 19.69
C THR A 571 23.48 -2.07 21.22
N ALA A 572 22.86 -3.03 21.91
CA ALA A 572 22.80 -3.04 23.38
C ALA A 572 24.16 -3.16 24.06
N ARG A 573 25.17 -3.76 23.41
CA ARG A 573 26.54 -3.81 23.89
C ARG A 573 27.31 -2.51 23.71
N HIS A 574 26.85 -1.61 22.80
CA HIS A 574 27.57 -0.39 22.47
C HIS A 574 26.80 0.89 22.86
N GLN A 575 25.59 0.76 23.37
CA GLN A 575 24.75 1.89 23.79
C GLN A 575 24.04 1.54 25.11
N ASP A 576 24.21 2.38 26.13
CA ASP A 576 23.54 2.20 27.43
C ASP A 576 22.04 2.46 27.36
N THR A 577 21.61 3.22 26.34
CA THR A 577 20.22 3.65 26.14
C THR A 577 19.80 3.35 24.70
N LEU A 578 18.78 2.51 24.51
CA LEU A 578 18.35 2.02 23.21
C LEU A 578 17.33 2.93 22.50
N ASP A 579 16.61 3.74 23.25
CA ASP A 579 15.58 4.66 22.75
C ASP A 579 16.15 6.05 22.41
N THR A 580 17.28 6.08 21.70
CA THR A 580 17.95 7.29 21.23
C THR A 580 18.15 7.23 19.70
N PRO A 581 18.18 8.38 19.00
CA PRO A 581 18.46 8.40 17.57
C PRO A 581 19.78 7.72 17.20
N ARG A 582 20.79 7.84 18.06
CA ARG A 582 22.12 7.22 17.86
C ARG A 582 22.05 5.68 17.94
N ALA A 583 21.33 5.14 18.92
CA ALA A 583 21.14 3.70 19.06
C ALA A 583 20.34 3.14 17.88
N ILE A 584 19.30 3.85 17.45
CA ILE A 584 18.46 3.48 16.30
C ILE A 584 19.31 3.44 15.02
N GLN A 585 20.13 4.47 14.79
CA GLN A 585 21.02 4.52 13.63
C GLN A 585 22.04 3.37 13.65
N LEU A 586 22.65 3.10 14.82
CA LEU A 586 23.59 1.98 14.97
C LEU A 586 22.93 0.65 14.66
N TYR A 587 21.71 0.43 15.16
CA TYR A 587 20.94 -0.77 14.90
C TYR A 587 20.66 -0.98 13.40
N PHE A 588 20.21 0.05 12.69
CA PHE A 588 19.91 -0.10 11.25
C PHE A 588 21.17 -0.24 10.40
N ASN A 589 22.28 0.37 10.77
CA ASN A 589 23.54 0.16 10.09
C ASN A 589 24.00 -1.30 10.24
N GLU A 590 24.03 -1.82 11.47
CA GLU A 590 24.38 -3.21 11.75
C GLU A 590 23.43 -4.20 11.02
N LEU A 591 22.13 -3.92 11.03
CA LEU A 591 21.16 -4.74 10.33
C LEU A 591 21.39 -4.75 8.80
N SER A 592 21.77 -3.60 8.23
CA SER A 592 22.13 -3.48 6.81
C SER A 592 23.38 -4.29 6.48
N ASP A 593 24.42 -4.22 7.35
CA ASP A 593 25.66 -4.96 7.17
C ASP A 593 25.44 -6.48 7.28
N LEU A 594 24.62 -6.93 8.23
CA LEU A 594 24.24 -8.33 8.39
C LEU A 594 23.43 -8.89 7.22
N ARG A 595 22.59 -8.07 6.57
CA ARG A 595 21.78 -8.46 5.41
C ARG A 595 22.59 -8.52 4.13
N GLY A 596 23.56 -7.64 3.99
CA GLY A 596 24.37 -7.48 2.79
C GLY A 596 23.68 -6.73 1.65
N PRO A 597 24.43 -6.34 0.61
CA PRO A 597 23.94 -5.46 -0.46
C PRO A 597 22.89 -6.10 -1.38
N ASP A 598 22.89 -7.43 -1.52
CA ASP A 598 21.97 -8.15 -2.42
C ASP A 598 20.58 -8.35 -1.79
N ALA A 599 20.47 -8.22 -0.46
CA ALA A 599 19.22 -8.43 0.24
C ALA A 599 18.15 -7.37 -0.04
N VAL A 600 18.54 -6.19 -0.54
CA VAL A 600 17.62 -5.08 -0.81
C VAL A 600 16.88 -5.18 -2.16
N ASP A 601 17.31 -6.09 -3.03
CA ASP A 601 16.63 -6.48 -4.28
C ASP A 601 16.76 -7.98 -4.50
N LYS A 602 16.26 -8.75 -3.55
CA LYS A 602 16.40 -10.21 -3.48
C LYS A 602 15.87 -10.93 -4.73
N HIS A 603 14.87 -10.36 -5.38
CA HIS A 603 14.25 -10.91 -6.59
C HIS A 603 14.87 -10.37 -7.87
N GLY A 604 15.88 -9.48 -7.81
CA GLY A 604 16.58 -8.95 -8.97
C GLY A 604 15.68 -8.10 -9.90
N ILE A 605 14.72 -7.40 -9.34
CA ILE A 605 13.73 -6.58 -10.09
C ILE A 605 14.42 -5.50 -10.91
N LEU A 606 15.37 -4.78 -10.30
CA LEU A 606 16.10 -3.71 -10.99
C LEU A 606 17.05 -4.30 -12.02
N ASP A 607 17.73 -5.39 -11.69
CA ASP A 607 18.63 -6.08 -12.62
C ASP A 607 17.91 -6.61 -13.86
N ALA A 608 16.67 -7.05 -13.72
CA ALA A 608 15.84 -7.47 -14.84
C ALA A 608 15.64 -6.34 -15.86
N PHE A 609 15.36 -5.11 -15.41
CA PHE A 609 15.25 -3.93 -16.28
C PHE A 609 16.61 -3.50 -16.85
N LEU A 610 17.67 -3.53 -16.05
CA LEU A 610 19.01 -3.18 -16.53
C LEU A 610 19.50 -4.11 -17.63
N ARG A 611 19.21 -5.41 -17.55
CA ARG A 611 19.52 -6.40 -18.59
C ARG A 611 18.68 -6.21 -19.85
N GLY A 612 17.44 -5.74 -19.69
CA GLY A 612 16.47 -5.56 -20.78
C GLY A 612 16.72 -4.37 -21.70
N ILE A 613 17.74 -3.51 -21.43
CA ILE A 613 18.01 -2.33 -22.28
C ILE A 613 18.45 -2.67 -23.70
N ARG A 614 19.21 -3.76 -23.88
CA ARG A 614 19.67 -4.17 -25.19
C ARG A 614 18.50 -4.67 -26.02
N GLY A 615 18.06 -3.86 -26.98
CA GLY A 615 16.94 -4.18 -27.87
C GLY A 615 15.56 -3.95 -27.26
N CYS A 616 15.45 -3.14 -26.21
CA CYS A 616 14.16 -2.85 -25.52
C CYS A 616 13.43 -4.10 -25.00
N GLN A 617 14.16 -5.03 -24.44
CA GLN A 617 13.64 -6.29 -23.90
C GLN A 617 13.18 -6.13 -22.44
N PHE A 618 12.42 -5.07 -22.13
CA PHE A 618 11.94 -4.85 -20.77
C PHE A 618 10.94 -5.93 -20.33
N PRO A 619 11.12 -6.54 -19.14
CA PRO A 619 10.29 -7.64 -18.67
C PRO A 619 9.11 -7.11 -17.81
N PHE A 620 8.19 -6.34 -18.39
CA PHE A 620 7.11 -5.71 -17.64
C PHE A 620 6.12 -6.71 -17.03
N ALA A 621 5.75 -7.76 -17.79
CA ALA A 621 4.83 -8.78 -17.31
C ALA A 621 5.48 -9.69 -16.27
N GLN A 622 6.72 -10.14 -16.54
CA GLN A 622 7.50 -10.94 -15.60
C GLN A 622 7.69 -10.20 -14.26
N VAL A 623 8.15 -8.95 -14.30
CA VAL A 623 8.34 -8.15 -13.08
C VAL A 623 7.03 -7.96 -12.31
N ALA A 624 5.91 -7.75 -13.00
CA ALA A 624 4.61 -7.63 -12.34
C ALA A 624 4.15 -8.91 -11.63
N GLU A 625 4.64 -10.08 -12.06
CA GLU A 625 4.40 -11.36 -11.38
C GLU A 625 5.35 -11.57 -10.19
N GLU A 626 6.59 -11.14 -10.31
CA GLU A 626 7.65 -11.31 -9.30
C GLU A 626 7.57 -10.25 -8.20
N PHE A 627 7.16 -9.01 -8.51
CA PHE A 627 7.04 -7.94 -7.52
C PHE A 627 5.75 -8.09 -6.72
N ARG A 628 5.81 -8.91 -5.68
CA ARG A 628 4.69 -9.14 -4.75
C ARG A 628 5.15 -8.97 -3.34
N LEU A 629 4.67 -7.93 -2.69
CA LEU A 629 5.02 -7.60 -1.30
C LEU A 629 4.36 -8.53 -0.28
N ILE A 630 3.25 -9.16 -0.66
CA ILE A 630 2.60 -10.20 0.13
C ILE A 630 2.69 -11.50 -0.67
N GLU A 631 3.50 -12.44 -0.19
CA GLU A 631 3.51 -13.80 -0.72
C GLU A 631 2.17 -14.46 -0.41
N ASN A 632 1.43 -14.86 -1.45
CA ASN A 632 0.13 -15.55 -1.33
C ASN A 632 0.30 -17.02 -0.90
N ALA A 633 1.14 -17.30 0.09
CA ALA A 633 1.24 -18.63 0.70
C ALA A 633 0.08 -18.96 1.66
N ALA A 634 -0.72 -17.95 2.00
CA ALA A 634 -1.86 -18.13 2.92
C ALA A 634 -3.14 -18.44 2.15
N ARG A 635 -3.91 -19.41 2.68
CA ARG A 635 -5.25 -19.77 2.18
C ARG A 635 -6.32 -19.15 3.06
N THR A 636 -7.40 -18.72 2.44
CA THR A 636 -8.53 -18.10 3.14
C THR A 636 -9.49 -19.18 3.64
N VAL A 637 -9.81 -19.11 4.94
CA VAL A 637 -10.86 -19.91 5.57
C VAL A 637 -11.98 -18.97 6.00
N TYR A 638 -13.16 -19.11 5.41
CA TYR A 638 -14.36 -18.38 5.79
C TYR A 638 -15.01 -19.03 7.01
N LEU A 639 -15.45 -18.20 7.94
CA LEU A 639 -15.97 -18.65 9.24
C LEU A 639 -17.47 -18.43 9.31
N PRO A 640 -18.28 -19.47 9.57
CA PRO A 640 -19.71 -19.34 9.75
C PRO A 640 -20.06 -18.86 11.18
N VAL A 641 -19.52 -17.69 11.59
CA VAL A 641 -19.74 -17.09 12.90
C VAL A 641 -20.44 -15.73 12.76
N GLY A 642 -21.37 -15.43 13.66
CA GLY A 642 -22.15 -14.20 13.58
C GLY A 642 -22.87 -14.06 12.22
N GLU A 643 -22.76 -12.89 11.59
CA GLU A 643 -23.31 -12.64 10.24
C GLU A 643 -22.61 -13.46 9.16
N GLY A 644 -21.38 -13.93 9.41
CA GLY A 644 -20.64 -14.80 8.49
C GLY A 644 -21.36 -16.11 8.18
N ALA A 645 -22.21 -16.60 9.08
CA ALA A 645 -23.00 -17.82 8.84
C ALA A 645 -23.93 -17.64 7.62
N ALA A 646 -24.71 -16.57 7.57
CA ALA A 646 -25.61 -16.29 6.44
C ALA A 646 -24.84 -16.03 5.13
N LEU A 647 -23.68 -15.38 5.21
CA LEU A 647 -22.82 -15.12 4.05
C LEU A 647 -22.18 -16.42 3.52
N CYS A 648 -21.79 -17.36 4.40
CA CYS A 648 -21.29 -18.67 3.99
C CYS A 648 -22.39 -19.51 3.28
N GLU A 649 -23.63 -19.43 3.73
CA GLU A 649 -24.75 -20.10 3.03
C GLU A 649 -25.00 -19.50 1.63
N GLN A 650 -24.92 -18.17 1.49
CA GLN A 650 -25.00 -17.53 0.18
C GLN A 650 -23.85 -17.99 -0.73
N LEU A 651 -22.65 -18.14 -0.18
CA LEU A 651 -21.50 -18.64 -0.91
C LEU A 651 -21.69 -20.10 -1.37
N ARG A 652 -22.32 -20.98 -0.53
CA ARG A 652 -22.67 -22.37 -0.87
C ARG A 652 -23.71 -22.46 -1.97
N SER A 653 -24.68 -21.54 -1.98
CA SER A 653 -25.74 -21.53 -3.01
C SER A 653 -25.27 -21.17 -4.42
N GLY A 654 -23.99 -20.84 -4.60
CA GLY A 654 -23.38 -20.52 -5.89
C GLY A 654 -23.52 -19.07 -6.35
N HIS A 655 -24.14 -18.20 -5.58
CA HIS A 655 -24.23 -16.76 -5.84
C HIS A 655 -22.92 -16.06 -5.42
N VAL A 656 -21.86 -16.25 -6.21
CA VAL A 656 -20.54 -15.69 -5.91
C VAL A 656 -20.40 -14.32 -6.56
N THR A 657 -20.58 -13.25 -5.78
CA THR A 657 -20.29 -11.89 -6.22
C THR A 657 -19.01 -11.37 -5.56
N ARG A 658 -18.37 -10.38 -6.17
CA ARG A 658 -17.20 -9.70 -5.56
C ARG A 658 -17.57 -9.07 -4.22
N THR A 659 -18.75 -8.52 -4.10
CA THR A 659 -19.29 -7.90 -2.90
C THR A 659 -19.47 -8.93 -1.78
N LEU A 660 -20.04 -10.12 -2.08
CA LEU A 660 -20.17 -11.21 -1.12
C LEU A 660 -18.79 -11.63 -0.57
N LEU A 661 -17.81 -11.85 -1.45
CA LEU A 661 -16.46 -12.23 -1.03
C LEU A 661 -15.78 -11.16 -0.14
N ARG A 662 -16.01 -9.87 -0.41
CA ARG A 662 -15.52 -8.78 0.42
C ARG A 662 -16.20 -8.75 1.80
N LYS A 663 -17.52 -8.91 1.86
CA LYS A 663 -18.26 -9.03 3.14
C LYS A 663 -17.75 -10.22 3.95
N LEU A 664 -17.55 -11.37 3.30
CA LEU A 664 -16.96 -12.56 3.93
C LEU A 664 -15.54 -12.33 4.42
N GLY A 665 -14.78 -11.40 3.83
CA GLY A 665 -13.44 -11.05 4.28
C GLY A 665 -13.38 -10.58 5.74
N VAL A 666 -14.48 -10.01 6.28
CA VAL A 666 -14.59 -9.63 7.69
C VAL A 666 -14.71 -10.84 8.61
N TYR A 667 -15.25 -11.94 8.10
CA TYR A 667 -15.46 -13.23 8.78
C TYR A 667 -14.52 -14.31 8.22
N SER A 668 -13.30 -13.95 7.90
CA SER A 668 -12.31 -14.89 7.37
C SER A 668 -11.00 -14.82 8.14
N VAL A 669 -10.23 -15.90 8.06
CA VAL A 669 -8.87 -16.01 8.58
C VAL A 669 -7.97 -16.50 7.45
N SER A 670 -6.82 -15.86 7.31
CA SER A 670 -5.75 -16.32 6.44
C SER A 670 -4.82 -17.24 7.24
N CYS A 671 -4.71 -18.50 6.85
CA CYS A 671 -3.80 -19.45 7.47
C CYS A 671 -2.73 -19.93 6.50
N TYR A 672 -1.57 -20.29 7.04
CA TYR A 672 -0.50 -20.88 6.25
C TYR A 672 -0.89 -22.29 5.78
N LYS A 673 -0.22 -22.74 4.74
CA LYS A 673 -0.50 -24.02 4.10
C LYS A 673 -0.52 -25.19 5.08
N ASP A 674 0.46 -25.27 5.98
CA ASP A 674 0.58 -26.34 6.99
C ASP A 674 -0.61 -26.39 7.96
N GLN A 675 -1.13 -25.24 8.36
CA GLN A 675 -2.33 -25.14 9.21
C GLN A 675 -3.58 -25.49 8.42
N PHE A 676 -3.69 -25.02 7.19
CA PHE A 676 -4.80 -25.33 6.31
C PHE A 676 -4.88 -26.83 6.04
N ASP A 677 -3.75 -27.46 5.70
CA ASP A 677 -3.65 -28.90 5.42
C ASP A 677 -4.03 -29.75 6.66
N LYS A 678 -3.71 -29.30 7.89
CA LYS A 678 -4.14 -29.96 9.13
C LYS A 678 -5.65 -29.88 9.33
N LEU A 679 -6.26 -28.72 9.10
CA LEU A 679 -7.71 -28.53 9.19
C LEU A 679 -8.45 -29.38 8.14
N ASP A 680 -7.91 -29.45 6.93
CA ASP A 680 -8.46 -30.29 5.86
C ASP A 680 -8.36 -31.78 6.18
N ALA A 681 -7.21 -32.24 6.65
CA ALA A 681 -7.00 -33.63 7.10
C ALA A 681 -7.88 -34.01 8.27
N ALA A 682 -8.25 -33.06 9.13
CA ALA A 682 -9.23 -33.27 10.22
C ALA A 682 -10.70 -33.26 9.74
N GLY A 683 -10.97 -33.01 8.45
CA GLY A 683 -12.32 -32.91 7.89
C GLY A 683 -13.07 -31.64 8.34
N ALA A 684 -12.34 -30.65 8.84
CA ALA A 684 -12.92 -29.41 9.37
C ALA A 684 -13.18 -28.33 8.28
N LEU A 685 -12.85 -28.62 7.02
CA LEU A 685 -12.97 -27.68 5.91
C LEU A 685 -13.86 -28.23 4.78
N GLU A 686 -14.66 -27.34 4.21
CA GLU A 686 -15.33 -27.52 2.93
C GLU A 686 -14.52 -26.76 1.87
N LEU A 687 -13.76 -27.50 1.04
CA LEU A 687 -12.89 -26.91 0.03
C LEU A 687 -13.67 -26.31 -1.13
N ARG A 688 -13.17 -25.23 -1.69
CA ARG A 688 -13.75 -24.53 -2.83
C ARG A 688 -12.83 -24.56 -4.05
N PRO A 689 -13.39 -24.44 -5.29
CA PRO A 689 -12.61 -24.48 -6.52
C PRO A 689 -11.56 -23.35 -6.64
N ASP A 690 -11.75 -22.21 -5.96
CA ASP A 690 -10.83 -21.09 -5.95
C ASP A 690 -9.67 -21.23 -4.94
N GLY A 691 -9.58 -22.38 -4.26
CA GLY A 691 -8.55 -22.67 -3.26
C GLY A 691 -8.83 -22.08 -1.87
N SER A 692 -9.99 -21.41 -1.65
CA SER A 692 -10.49 -21.05 -0.33
C SER A 692 -11.27 -22.21 0.30
N ALA A 693 -11.66 -22.07 1.58
CA ALA A 693 -12.49 -23.05 2.26
C ALA A 693 -13.49 -22.39 3.20
N ILE A 694 -14.57 -23.11 3.51
CA ILE A 694 -15.50 -22.76 4.59
C ILE A 694 -15.22 -23.69 5.77
N LEU A 695 -15.09 -23.14 6.98
CA LEU A 695 -14.95 -23.94 8.19
C LEU A 695 -16.28 -24.67 8.46
N THR A 696 -16.25 -26.00 8.55
CA THR A 696 -17.43 -26.85 8.85
C THR A 696 -17.47 -27.23 10.32
N ASP A 697 -16.31 -27.50 10.92
CA ASP A 697 -16.21 -27.76 12.35
C ASP A 697 -15.92 -26.46 13.11
N THR A 698 -16.99 -25.83 13.62
CA THR A 698 -16.89 -24.59 14.37
C THR A 698 -16.16 -24.72 15.71
N SER A 699 -15.92 -25.95 16.22
CA SER A 699 -15.09 -26.15 17.41
C SER A 699 -13.61 -25.76 17.19
N CYS A 700 -13.17 -25.75 15.94
CA CYS A 700 -11.84 -25.29 15.54
C CYS A 700 -11.67 -23.76 15.59
N TYR A 701 -12.71 -22.99 15.91
CA TYR A 701 -12.64 -21.54 16.03
C TYR A 701 -13.21 -21.05 17.36
N SER A 702 -12.48 -20.12 17.99
CA SER A 702 -12.92 -19.46 19.22
C SER A 702 -12.91 -17.94 19.04
N GLU A 703 -13.96 -17.24 19.44
CA GLU A 703 -14.01 -15.77 19.47
C GLU A 703 -12.96 -15.15 20.40
N LYS A 704 -12.33 -15.95 21.27
CA LYS A 704 -11.30 -15.52 22.22
C LYS A 704 -9.89 -15.68 21.68
N THR A 705 -9.58 -16.78 21.00
CA THR A 705 -8.22 -17.14 20.57
C THR A 705 -8.08 -17.27 19.06
N GLY A 706 -9.20 -17.26 18.33
CA GLY A 706 -9.23 -17.44 16.88
C GLY A 706 -9.18 -18.91 16.44
N LEU A 707 -8.70 -19.14 15.24
CA LEU A 707 -8.58 -20.47 14.63
C LEU A 707 -7.52 -21.29 15.37
N ALA A 708 -7.85 -22.53 15.72
CA ALA A 708 -6.97 -23.43 16.45
C ALA A 708 -5.67 -23.72 15.67
N MET A 709 -4.54 -23.71 16.37
CA MET A 709 -3.23 -24.07 15.79
C MET A 709 -2.97 -25.57 15.82
N ASP A 710 -3.46 -26.25 16.84
CA ASP A 710 -3.39 -27.70 16.98
C ASP A 710 -4.84 -28.23 16.82
N VAL A 711 -5.05 -29.04 15.79
CA VAL A 711 -6.33 -29.75 15.54
C VAL A 711 -6.04 -31.23 15.65
N GLU A 712 -6.78 -31.93 16.50
CA GLU A 712 -6.69 -33.38 16.57
C GLU A 712 -7.17 -33.99 15.24
N THR A 713 -6.23 -34.55 14.49
CA THR A 713 -6.59 -35.38 13.34
C THR A 713 -7.21 -36.66 13.93
N GLY A 714 -8.50 -36.81 13.77
CA GLY A 714 -9.20 -38.02 14.21
C GLY A 714 -8.46 -39.25 13.69
N ILE A 715 -8.04 -40.14 14.58
CA ILE A 715 -7.60 -41.49 14.22
C ILE A 715 -8.82 -42.18 13.64
N GLY A 716 -8.84 -42.35 12.31
CA GLY A 716 -9.89 -43.14 11.65
C GLY A 716 -9.89 -44.52 12.27
N LEU A 717 -10.87 -44.75 13.13
CA LEU A 717 -11.23 -46.15 13.52
C LEU A 717 -11.79 -46.80 12.26
N TYR A 718 -10.91 -47.50 11.54
CA TYR A 718 -11.36 -48.48 10.55
C TYR A 718 -12.04 -49.60 11.32
N PHE A 719 -13.35 -49.65 11.29
CA PHE A 719 -14.13 -50.85 11.63
C PHE A 719 -14.30 -51.71 10.39
#